data_fc000f808dd9650b0b08ca035779b703
#
_entry.id   fc000f808dd9650b0b08ca035779b703
#
_cell.length_a   1.000
_cell.length_b   1.000
_cell.length_c   1.000
_cell.angle_alpha   90.00
_cell.angle_beta   90.00
_cell.angle_gamma   90.00
#
_symmetry.space_group_name_H-M   'P 1'
#
loop_
_entity.id
_entity.type
_entity.pdbx_description
1 polymer ?
#
loop_
_entity_poly.entity_id
_entity_poly.type
_entity_poly.pdbx_seq_one_letter_code
_entity_poly.pdbx_strand_id
1 'polypeptide(L)'
;MTQGPKDTRNGSLHMQEQDFSQGQHVLVKQQFALTVCHDNTGKLPPHFIGAAAMQRQWVGLSLAGDEVTVEPLPFIPSYLQSIDLEVGFLKRGHEIAESFSADEMERNFLKAYNGILFTVGQLLVFEFHGQNLKLQVKGLNTVELADGQRRGGASASTNLGVLMEKTQVTFIKAADSTIKLKSSGKKAAPNAILAPNFKFEDMGIGGLDSEFGTIFRRAFASRIYPPALIERMGLQHVKGILLFGPPGTGKTLMARQIGKMLNAREPKVVNGPEILNKFVGASEENIRKLFEDAEKEYKAKGDESDLHIIIFDELDAICKQRGSTGGGTGVGDSIVNQLLSKMDGVDQLNNILIIGMTNRLDMIDEALLRPGRLEVHLEISLPDEKGRLQILNIHTAKMRESGALGRDVDLVELSQVTKNFSGAEINGLVKSAMSWALNRHAPVGTVNVVMDDIDKIRVTRPDFMNALEEVIPAFGVAKEELEQVVQNGIIHFDKAINDILRSGQLFVDQVRTSTRTPLVTLLLHGPPGSGKTALAATIARASDYPFMKLVSPDDMIGFSESQKVHAISKVFADSYKSPLSVIVVDSLERLLDFTPIGPRFSNTVLQTLLVLFAKRPPKGRRLLIIATTSLRPVLTDLGLGESFDSELRVPPVSSLQALGRVLDEVDLLTDARERQRTLEMLEHAGMGGQDDMNGLNIGIKKLLSTIEMARQEPEAVGERLVTSLMGL
;
A
#
# COMPACT_ATOMS: atom_id res chain seq x y z
N MET A 1 52.14 -44.50 3.52
CA MET A 1 51.85 -43.19 2.87
C MET A 1 51.77 -43.44 1.39
N THR A 2 50.61 -43.57 0.85
CA THR A 2 50.41 -43.71 -0.59
C THR A 2 49.81 -42.40 -1.09
N GLN A 3 50.54 -41.75 -2.01
CA GLN A 3 49.96 -40.69 -2.82
C GLN A 3 48.73 -41.27 -3.51
N GLY A 4 47.55 -40.77 -3.15
CA GLY A 4 46.31 -41.16 -3.79
C GLY A 4 46.31 -40.74 -5.26
N PRO A 5 45.51 -41.40 -6.10
CA PRO A 5 45.43 -41.14 -7.52
C PRO A 5 44.98 -39.72 -7.80
N LYS A 6 45.36 -39.23 -9.00
CA LYS A 6 45.09 -37.88 -9.51
C LYS A 6 43.62 -37.57 -9.79
N ASP A 7 42.70 -38.36 -9.31
CA ASP A 7 41.27 -38.12 -9.47
C ASP A 7 40.72 -37.39 -8.22
N THR A 8 40.99 -36.10 -8.18
CA THR A 8 40.86 -35.27 -7.00
C THR A 8 39.53 -34.55 -6.95
N ARG A 9 38.50 -35.23 -6.55
CA ARG A 9 37.32 -34.53 -6.00
C ARG A 9 37.65 -34.11 -4.55
N ASN A 10 38.38 -33.03 -4.39
CA ASN A 10 38.91 -32.55 -3.11
C ASN A 10 37.87 -32.12 -2.06
N GLY A 11 36.57 -32.27 -2.33
CA GLY A 11 35.47 -31.97 -1.41
C GLY A 11 34.86 -33.20 -0.72
N SER A 12 35.34 -34.41 -1.03
CA SER A 12 34.74 -35.67 -0.58
C SER A 12 35.74 -36.53 0.23
N LEU A 13 35.18 -37.39 1.07
CA LEU A 13 35.90 -38.37 1.88
C LEU A 13 36.03 -39.67 1.10
N HIS A 14 37.25 -40.23 0.94
CA HIS A 14 37.43 -41.48 0.26
C HIS A 14 37.31 -42.67 1.23
N MET A 15 36.44 -43.64 0.90
CA MET A 15 36.19 -44.84 1.70
C MET A 15 35.99 -46.06 0.82
N GLN A 16 36.06 -47.25 1.37
CA GLN A 16 35.70 -48.48 0.64
C GLN A 16 34.18 -48.65 0.51
N GLU A 17 33.74 -49.36 -0.52
CA GLU A 17 32.34 -49.62 -0.83
C GLU A 17 31.58 -50.38 0.28
N GLN A 18 32.34 -51.12 1.11
CA GLN A 18 31.80 -51.93 2.20
C GLN A 18 31.38 -51.09 3.42
N ASP A 19 31.92 -49.86 3.59
CA ASP A 19 31.68 -49.04 4.78
C ASP A 19 30.47 -48.08 4.61
N PHE A 20 30.38 -47.38 3.47
CA PHE A 20 29.33 -46.45 3.15
C PHE A 20 29.05 -46.35 1.65
N SER A 21 27.84 -46.03 1.27
CA SER A 21 27.43 -45.89 -0.13
C SER A 21 28.03 -44.63 -0.78
N GLN A 22 28.33 -44.72 -2.09
CA GLN A 22 28.83 -43.56 -2.84
C GLN A 22 27.83 -42.41 -2.85
N GLY A 23 28.28 -41.19 -2.54
CA GLY A 23 27.45 -39.99 -2.46
C GLY A 23 26.70 -39.87 -1.13
N GLN A 24 26.86 -40.82 -0.20
CA GLN A 24 26.28 -40.73 1.12
C GLN A 24 26.94 -39.61 1.93
N HIS A 25 26.14 -38.86 2.67
CA HIS A 25 26.63 -37.80 3.56
C HIS A 25 26.87 -38.35 4.95
N VAL A 26 28.05 -38.06 5.50
CA VAL A 26 28.51 -38.56 6.79
C VAL A 26 29.01 -37.44 7.68
N LEU A 27 28.91 -37.66 8.98
CA LEU A 27 29.41 -36.75 10.03
C LEU A 27 30.70 -37.31 10.62
N VAL A 28 31.81 -36.59 10.53
CA VAL A 28 33.11 -36.95 11.07
C VAL A 28 33.33 -36.17 12.37
N LYS A 29 33.80 -36.87 13.43
CA LYS A 29 33.97 -36.28 14.78
C LYS A 29 32.71 -35.58 15.30
N GLN A 30 31.51 -35.99 14.87
CA GLN A 30 30.20 -35.36 15.22
C GLN A 30 30.08 -33.87 14.88
N GLN A 31 30.99 -33.28 14.13
CA GLN A 31 31.01 -31.84 13.82
C GLN A 31 31.17 -31.53 12.33
N PHE A 32 31.86 -32.38 11.58
CA PHE A 32 32.26 -32.09 10.19
C PHE A 32 31.48 -32.96 9.22
N ALA A 33 30.60 -32.34 8.45
CA ALA A 33 29.79 -33.05 7.46
C ALA A 33 30.47 -33.11 6.11
N LEU A 34 30.62 -34.32 5.54
CA LEU A 34 31.31 -34.59 4.30
C LEU A 34 30.52 -35.58 3.45
N THR A 35 30.81 -35.61 2.14
CA THR A 35 30.26 -36.60 1.19
C THR A 35 31.25 -37.73 0.94
N VAL A 36 30.78 -38.96 0.93
CA VAL A 36 31.61 -40.16 0.66
C VAL A 36 31.83 -40.34 -0.83
N CYS A 37 33.07 -40.60 -1.22
CA CYS A 37 33.45 -41.08 -2.53
C CYS A 37 34.17 -42.42 -2.40
N HIS A 38 33.88 -43.39 -3.28
CA HIS A 38 34.57 -44.67 -3.25
C HIS A 38 36.00 -44.54 -3.80
N ASP A 39 36.93 -45.26 -3.17
CA ASP A 39 38.28 -45.38 -3.68
C ASP A 39 38.37 -46.46 -4.78
N ASN A 40 38.32 -46.05 -6.03
CA ASN A 40 38.38 -46.93 -7.19
C ASN A 40 39.79 -47.49 -7.42
N THR A 41 40.81 -47.11 -6.61
CA THR A 41 42.20 -47.56 -6.79
C THR A 41 42.58 -48.77 -5.99
N GLY A 42 41.70 -49.17 -5.03
CA GLY A 42 41.94 -50.33 -4.16
C GLY A 42 43.13 -50.17 -3.20
N LYS A 43 43.65 -48.96 -3.05
CA LYS A 43 44.85 -48.70 -2.19
C LYS A 43 44.48 -48.38 -0.75
N LEU A 44 43.21 -48.09 -0.47
CA LEU A 44 42.73 -47.78 0.88
C LEU A 44 42.32 -49.09 1.58
N PRO A 45 42.93 -49.46 2.76
CA PRO A 45 42.47 -50.63 3.51
C PRO A 45 41.03 -50.47 4.02
N PRO A 46 40.31 -51.59 4.30
CA PRO A 46 38.99 -51.55 4.94
C PRO A 46 39.04 -50.78 6.27
N HIS A 47 37.96 -50.02 6.57
CA HIS A 47 37.85 -49.19 7.76
C HIS A 47 38.84 -48.02 7.86
N PHE A 48 39.50 -47.67 6.75
CA PHE A 48 40.36 -46.49 6.67
C PHE A 48 39.71 -45.37 5.85
N ILE A 49 40.02 -44.12 6.23
CA ILE A 49 39.50 -42.94 5.56
C ILE A 49 40.64 -42.22 4.79
N GLY A 50 40.39 -41.89 3.55
CA GLY A 50 41.25 -41.06 2.74
C GLY A 50 40.72 -39.60 2.74
N ALA A 51 41.47 -38.66 3.30
CA ALA A 51 41.13 -37.24 3.28
C ALA A 51 42.24 -36.41 2.63
N ALA A 52 41.83 -35.45 1.75
CA ALA A 52 42.78 -34.52 1.13
C ALA A 52 43.46 -33.61 2.17
N ALA A 53 44.65 -33.09 1.85
CA ALA A 53 45.45 -32.29 2.79
C ALA A 53 44.65 -31.11 3.42
N MET A 54 43.87 -30.39 2.62
CA MET A 54 43.03 -29.26 3.11
C MET A 54 41.87 -29.74 3.94
N GLN A 55 41.28 -30.88 3.64
CA GLN A 55 40.22 -31.46 4.49
C GLN A 55 40.77 -31.91 5.83
N ARG A 56 41.96 -32.56 5.85
CA ARG A 56 42.64 -32.91 7.11
C ARG A 56 42.90 -31.69 7.97
N GLN A 57 43.41 -30.62 7.34
CA GLN A 57 43.64 -29.35 8.03
C GLN A 57 42.34 -28.78 8.63
N TRP A 58 41.23 -28.84 7.86
CA TRP A 58 39.93 -28.33 8.31
C TRP A 58 39.32 -29.17 9.45
N VAL A 59 39.38 -30.50 9.33
CA VAL A 59 38.86 -31.45 10.35
C VAL A 59 39.81 -31.60 11.55
N GLY A 60 41.05 -31.11 11.46
CA GLY A 60 42.09 -31.27 12.48
C GLY A 60 42.54 -32.70 12.63
N LEU A 61 42.91 -33.36 11.48
CA LEU A 61 43.44 -34.71 11.45
C LEU A 61 44.98 -34.71 11.26
N SER A 62 45.67 -35.51 12.05
CA SER A 62 47.15 -35.68 11.92
C SER A 62 47.50 -36.61 10.77
N LEU A 63 48.79 -36.54 10.33
CA LEU A 63 49.35 -37.46 9.33
C LEU A 63 49.64 -38.85 9.93
N ALA A 64 49.69 -38.98 11.24
CA ALA A 64 50.17 -40.19 11.92
C ALA A 64 49.08 -41.25 12.17
N GLY A 65 47.82 -41.00 11.71
CA GLY A 65 46.67 -41.91 11.85
C GLY A 65 45.90 -41.67 13.15
N ASP A 66 44.93 -40.75 13.07
CA ASP A 66 43.98 -40.56 14.16
C ASP A 66 42.83 -41.54 13.98
N GLU A 67 42.27 -42.05 15.09
CA GLU A 67 41.00 -42.77 15.10
C GLU A 67 39.85 -41.74 15.14
N VAL A 68 38.91 -41.87 14.24
CA VAL A 68 37.78 -40.96 14.12
C VAL A 68 36.45 -41.70 14.01
N THR A 69 35.46 -41.18 14.64
CA THR A 69 34.07 -41.69 14.48
C THR A 69 33.46 -41.09 13.23
N VAL A 70 32.83 -41.97 12.42
CA VAL A 70 32.09 -41.60 11.21
C VAL A 70 30.69 -42.17 11.31
N GLU A 71 29.70 -41.31 11.27
CA GLU A 71 28.28 -41.66 11.41
C GLU A 71 27.51 -41.16 10.19
N PRO A 72 26.45 -41.82 9.74
CA PRO A 72 25.56 -41.27 8.71
C PRO A 72 24.99 -39.96 9.19
N LEU A 73 24.78 -38.99 8.29
CA LEU A 73 24.15 -37.73 8.62
C LEU A 73 22.68 -38.00 9.09
N PRO A 74 22.26 -37.58 10.30
CA PRO A 74 20.98 -37.98 10.90
C PRO A 74 19.75 -37.28 10.27
N PHE A 75 19.94 -36.38 9.30
CA PHE A 75 18.89 -35.64 8.64
C PHE A 75 19.22 -35.46 7.14
N ILE A 76 18.20 -35.15 6.33
CA ILE A 76 18.36 -34.85 4.90
C ILE A 76 18.84 -33.40 4.78
N PRO A 77 20.03 -33.13 4.19
CA PRO A 77 20.52 -31.78 4.06
C PRO A 77 19.73 -31.01 2.99
N SER A 78 19.54 -29.71 3.23
CA SER A 78 18.91 -28.81 2.28
C SER A 78 19.81 -28.54 1.08
N TYR A 79 19.24 -28.17 -0.06
CA TYR A 79 20.01 -27.77 -1.25
C TYR A 79 20.49 -26.33 -1.14
N LEU A 80 21.69 -26.05 -1.68
CA LEU A 80 22.26 -24.72 -1.70
C LEU A 80 21.62 -23.87 -2.79
N GLN A 81 21.18 -22.69 -2.41
CA GLN A 81 20.78 -21.62 -3.32
C GLN A 81 21.99 -20.80 -3.77
N SER A 82 22.85 -20.41 -2.82
CA SER A 82 24.09 -19.71 -3.10
C SER A 82 25.20 -20.16 -2.15
N ILE A 83 26.45 -20.05 -2.64
CA ILE A 83 27.66 -20.31 -1.88
C ILE A 83 28.67 -19.21 -2.15
N ASP A 84 29.25 -18.64 -1.09
CA ASP A 84 30.30 -17.64 -1.14
C ASP A 84 31.66 -18.30 -0.84
N LEU A 85 32.57 -18.26 -1.81
CA LEU A 85 33.88 -18.90 -1.77
C LEU A 85 34.99 -17.85 -1.76
N GLU A 86 35.77 -17.79 -0.70
CA GLU A 86 37.00 -17.02 -0.69
C GLU A 86 38.10 -17.79 -1.43
N VAL A 87 38.70 -17.15 -2.46
CA VAL A 87 39.69 -17.79 -3.35
C VAL A 87 41.07 -17.15 -3.20
N GLY A 88 42.09 -18.00 -3.12
CA GLY A 88 43.47 -17.60 -3.06
C GLY A 88 44.38 -18.65 -3.71
N PHE A 89 45.67 -18.31 -3.92
CA PHE A 89 46.65 -19.28 -4.35
C PHE A 89 47.00 -20.23 -3.22
N LEU A 90 47.23 -21.50 -3.55
CA LEU A 90 47.63 -22.53 -2.59
C LEU A 90 49.03 -22.23 -2.01
N LYS A 91 49.94 -21.67 -2.82
CA LYS A 91 51.29 -21.24 -2.40
C LYS A 91 51.28 -19.73 -2.17
N ARG A 92 51.76 -19.29 -1.00
CA ARG A 92 51.93 -17.85 -0.70
C ARG A 92 52.98 -17.22 -1.62
N GLY A 93 52.76 -16.02 -2.11
CA GLY A 93 53.67 -15.27 -2.95
C GLY A 93 53.69 -15.68 -4.44
N HIS A 94 52.69 -16.45 -4.89
CA HIS A 94 52.54 -16.78 -6.31
C HIS A 94 51.81 -15.65 -7.01
N GLU A 95 52.49 -15.04 -8.02
CA GLU A 95 51.88 -13.97 -8.85
C GLU A 95 51.70 -14.49 -10.28
N ILE A 96 50.52 -14.34 -10.81
CA ILE A 96 50.18 -14.62 -12.20
C ILE A 96 49.68 -13.35 -12.85
N ALA A 97 50.18 -13.02 -14.03
CA ALA A 97 49.79 -11.85 -14.79
C ALA A 97 48.34 -11.95 -15.33
N GLU A 98 47.85 -13.17 -15.54
CA GLU A 98 46.54 -13.47 -16.09
C GLU A 98 45.43 -13.26 -15.05
N SER A 99 44.29 -12.73 -15.53
CA SER A 99 43.10 -12.58 -14.72
C SER A 99 42.11 -13.72 -14.99
N PHE A 100 41.59 -14.33 -13.93
CA PHE A 100 40.65 -15.44 -14.01
C PHE A 100 39.20 -14.93 -14.17
N SER A 101 38.45 -15.54 -15.12
CA SER A 101 37.02 -15.24 -15.30
C SER A 101 36.22 -15.94 -14.22
N ALA A 102 35.47 -15.15 -13.41
CA ALA A 102 34.62 -15.70 -12.35
C ALA A 102 33.51 -16.62 -12.91
N ASP A 103 32.97 -16.30 -14.09
CA ASP A 103 31.89 -17.09 -14.72
C ASP A 103 32.40 -18.46 -15.22
N GLU A 104 33.64 -18.51 -15.70
CA GLU A 104 34.26 -19.78 -16.12
C GLU A 104 34.62 -20.63 -14.91
N MET A 105 35.11 -20.00 -13.85
CA MET A 105 35.36 -20.66 -12.56
C MET A 105 34.07 -21.25 -11.98
N GLU A 106 32.95 -20.49 -12.02
CA GLU A 106 31.64 -20.94 -11.56
C GLU A 106 31.19 -22.20 -12.29
N ARG A 107 31.18 -22.18 -13.62
CA ARG A 107 30.79 -23.34 -14.44
C ARG A 107 31.63 -24.57 -14.16
N ASN A 108 32.97 -24.42 -14.06
CA ASN A 108 33.86 -25.52 -13.77
C ASN A 108 33.70 -26.04 -12.34
N PHE A 109 33.46 -25.15 -11.38
CA PHE A 109 33.21 -25.53 -9.99
C PHE A 109 31.90 -26.31 -9.86
N LEU A 110 30.78 -25.83 -10.41
CA LEU A 110 29.50 -26.51 -10.41
C LEU A 110 29.58 -27.90 -11.03
N LYS A 111 30.30 -28.05 -12.16
CA LYS A 111 30.50 -29.33 -12.82
C LYS A 111 31.36 -30.30 -11.99
N ALA A 112 32.39 -29.79 -11.28
CA ALA A 112 33.30 -30.63 -10.51
C ALA A 112 32.70 -31.08 -9.15
N TYR A 113 31.85 -30.28 -8.56
CA TYR A 113 31.38 -30.49 -7.18
C TYR A 113 29.84 -30.70 -7.05
N ASN A 114 29.15 -30.97 -8.13
CA ASN A 114 27.71 -31.26 -8.12
C ASN A 114 27.38 -32.43 -7.19
N GLY A 115 26.39 -32.26 -6.31
CA GLY A 115 25.94 -33.26 -5.34
C GLY A 115 26.82 -33.38 -4.08
N ILE A 116 27.84 -32.54 -3.91
CA ILE A 116 28.70 -32.53 -2.73
C ILE A 116 28.11 -31.61 -1.64
N LEU A 117 28.21 -32.07 -0.39
CA LEU A 117 27.81 -31.31 0.80
C LEU A 117 28.92 -30.33 1.19
N PHE A 118 28.54 -29.08 1.41
CA PHE A 118 29.41 -28.03 1.89
C PHE A 118 28.98 -27.51 3.28
N THR A 119 29.98 -27.13 4.08
CA THR A 119 29.81 -26.56 5.40
C THR A 119 30.57 -25.23 5.49
N VAL A 120 30.02 -24.24 6.22
CA VAL A 120 30.72 -22.97 6.45
C VAL A 120 32.10 -23.20 7.09
N GLY A 121 33.11 -22.52 6.58
CA GLY A 121 34.50 -22.69 7.00
C GLY A 121 35.28 -23.84 6.34
N GLN A 122 34.62 -24.68 5.52
CA GLN A 122 35.24 -25.79 4.83
C GLN A 122 36.35 -25.31 3.89
N LEU A 123 37.52 -26.03 3.90
CA LEU A 123 38.65 -25.76 3.02
C LEU A 123 38.72 -26.81 1.92
N LEU A 124 38.94 -26.38 0.69
CA LEU A 124 39.08 -27.25 -0.48
C LEU A 124 40.13 -26.71 -1.45
N VAL A 125 40.59 -27.55 -2.35
CA VAL A 125 41.50 -27.20 -3.45
C VAL A 125 40.73 -27.34 -4.75
N PHE A 126 40.74 -26.29 -5.56
CA PHE A 126 40.11 -26.26 -6.87
C PHE A 126 41.15 -26.04 -7.95
N GLU A 127 41.26 -26.98 -8.88
CA GLU A 127 42.13 -26.85 -10.04
C GLU A 127 41.45 -26.08 -11.15
N PHE A 128 42.05 -24.97 -11.56
CA PHE A 128 41.55 -24.13 -12.63
C PHE A 128 42.72 -23.66 -13.52
N HIS A 129 42.63 -23.93 -14.84
CA HIS A 129 43.67 -23.65 -15.82
C HIS A 129 45.06 -24.16 -15.39
N GLY A 130 45.11 -25.39 -14.83
CA GLY A 130 46.35 -26.00 -14.36
C GLY A 130 46.94 -25.40 -13.08
N GLN A 131 46.22 -24.49 -12.45
CA GLN A 131 46.58 -23.87 -11.17
C GLN A 131 45.70 -24.40 -10.03
N ASN A 132 46.36 -24.75 -8.92
CA ASN A 132 45.66 -25.18 -7.71
C ASN A 132 45.32 -23.95 -6.86
N LEU A 133 44.04 -23.65 -6.75
CA LEU A 133 43.47 -22.57 -5.93
C LEU A 133 42.99 -23.14 -4.60
N LYS A 134 43.26 -22.42 -3.54
CA LYS A 134 42.69 -22.68 -2.22
C LYS A 134 41.32 -21.96 -2.13
N LEU A 135 40.27 -22.71 -1.82
CA LEU A 135 38.95 -22.16 -1.56
C LEU A 135 38.56 -22.36 -0.11
N GLN A 136 37.88 -21.38 0.46
CA GLN A 136 37.23 -21.43 1.78
C GLN A 136 35.78 -21.02 1.66
N VAL A 137 34.87 -21.81 2.21
CA VAL A 137 33.46 -21.49 2.26
C VAL A 137 33.23 -20.40 3.34
N LYS A 138 32.77 -19.22 2.94
CA LYS A 138 32.48 -18.10 3.86
C LYS A 138 31.02 -18.00 4.22
N GLY A 139 30.11 -18.28 3.28
CA GLY A 139 28.68 -18.20 3.49
C GLY A 139 27.94 -19.25 2.66
N LEU A 140 26.81 -19.70 3.17
CA LEU A 140 25.91 -20.64 2.51
C LEU A 140 24.48 -20.14 2.70
N ASN A 141 23.70 -20.14 1.61
CA ASN A 141 22.25 -19.95 1.69
C ASN A 141 21.57 -21.19 1.15
N THR A 142 20.64 -21.75 1.92
CA THR A 142 19.91 -22.97 1.57
C THR A 142 18.49 -22.66 1.15
N VAL A 143 17.90 -23.49 0.29
CA VAL A 143 16.48 -23.44 -0.07
C VAL A 143 15.69 -24.14 1.05
N GLU A 144 14.95 -23.42 1.86
CA GLU A 144 13.97 -24.01 2.77
C GLU A 144 12.73 -24.44 1.97
N LEU A 145 12.56 -25.72 1.75
CA LEU A 145 11.28 -26.30 1.31
C LEU A 145 10.31 -26.17 2.49
N ALA A 146 9.28 -25.36 2.33
CA ALA A 146 8.22 -25.20 3.31
C ALA A 146 7.33 -26.45 3.34
N ASP A 147 7.81 -27.50 3.98
CA ASP A 147 6.96 -28.66 4.34
C ASP A 147 6.31 -28.40 5.71
N GLY A 148 4.98 -28.34 5.70
CA GLY A 148 4.11 -27.98 6.82
C GLY A 148 4.00 -29.02 7.92
N GLN A 149 5.11 -29.63 8.38
CA GLN A 149 5.13 -30.47 9.59
C GLN A 149 6.43 -30.27 10.37
N ARG A 150 6.52 -29.19 11.13
CA ARG A 150 7.49 -29.09 12.22
C ARG A 150 6.98 -29.86 13.44
N ARG A 151 7.47 -31.07 13.64
CA ARG A 151 7.58 -31.65 14.99
C ARG A 151 8.80 -31.00 15.67
N GLY A 152 8.58 -30.51 16.88
CA GLY A 152 9.49 -29.69 17.67
C GLY A 152 10.92 -30.24 17.76
N GLY A 153 11.85 -29.37 17.44
CA GLY A 153 13.28 -29.55 17.64
C GLY A 153 13.99 -28.27 17.20
N ALA A 154 14.83 -27.74 18.06
CA ALA A 154 15.56 -26.49 17.97
C ALA A 154 15.96 -26.07 16.56
N SER A 155 15.80 -24.77 16.26
CA SER A 155 16.36 -24.07 15.10
C SER A 155 17.84 -24.40 14.93
N ALA A 156 18.17 -25.43 14.11
CA ALA A 156 19.53 -25.68 13.69
C ALA A 156 19.86 -24.64 12.61
N SER A 157 20.75 -23.72 12.95
CA SER A 157 21.38 -22.78 12.02
C SER A 157 21.89 -23.53 10.80
N THR A 158 21.49 -23.10 9.62
CA THR A 158 21.78 -23.69 8.31
C THR A 158 23.24 -23.44 7.89
N ASN A 159 24.20 -24.11 8.55
CA ASN A 159 25.62 -23.98 8.25
C ASN A 159 26.11 -25.01 7.22
N LEU A 160 25.20 -25.79 6.60
CA LEU A 160 25.53 -26.82 5.62
C LEU A 160 24.45 -26.98 4.55
N GLY A 161 24.85 -27.42 3.34
CA GLY A 161 23.93 -27.66 2.24
C GLY A 161 24.61 -28.38 1.05
N VAL A 162 23.79 -29.01 0.19
CA VAL A 162 24.25 -29.75 -0.99
C VAL A 162 24.29 -28.85 -2.22
N LEU A 163 25.42 -28.83 -2.92
CA LEU A 163 25.62 -28.07 -4.16
C LEU A 163 24.86 -28.73 -5.32
N MET A 164 24.15 -27.92 -6.09
CA MET A 164 23.41 -28.31 -7.28
C MET A 164 23.90 -27.55 -8.50
N GLU A 165 23.61 -28.03 -9.71
CA GLU A 165 23.99 -27.36 -10.97
C GLU A 165 23.51 -25.91 -11.10
N LYS A 166 22.42 -25.56 -10.38
CA LYS A 166 21.82 -24.22 -10.39
C LYS A 166 22.16 -23.37 -9.17
N THR A 167 23.04 -23.86 -8.30
CA THR A 167 23.53 -23.08 -7.15
C THR A 167 24.38 -21.93 -7.65
N GLN A 168 24.11 -20.73 -7.18
CA GLN A 168 24.91 -19.55 -7.50
C GLN A 168 26.23 -19.58 -6.71
N VAL A 169 27.36 -19.45 -7.42
CA VAL A 169 28.68 -19.46 -6.79
C VAL A 169 29.32 -18.10 -6.90
N THR A 170 29.64 -17.49 -5.76
CA THR A 170 30.30 -16.17 -5.69
C THR A 170 31.76 -16.38 -5.27
N PHE A 171 32.70 -15.90 -6.06
CA PHE A 171 34.14 -15.93 -5.72
C PHE A 171 34.56 -14.58 -5.15
N ILE A 172 35.08 -14.59 -3.91
CA ILE A 172 35.61 -13.45 -3.20
C ILE A 172 37.13 -13.59 -3.11
N LYS A 173 37.87 -12.56 -3.47
CA LYS A 173 39.32 -12.58 -3.36
C LYS A 173 39.77 -12.64 -1.90
N ALA A 174 40.65 -13.54 -1.54
CA ALA A 174 41.24 -13.59 -0.21
C ALA A 174 42.14 -12.36 0.02
N ALA A 175 42.10 -11.83 1.24
CA ALA A 175 42.81 -10.60 1.61
C ALA A 175 44.37 -10.73 1.43
N ASP A 176 44.89 -11.93 1.60
CA ASP A 176 46.29 -12.24 1.51
C ASP A 176 46.73 -12.75 0.11
N SER A 177 45.86 -12.74 -0.89
CA SER A 177 46.12 -13.28 -2.23
C SER A 177 46.30 -12.18 -3.26
N THR A 178 47.21 -12.42 -4.23
CA THR A 178 47.47 -11.57 -5.38
C THR A 178 46.59 -11.91 -6.60
N ILE A 179 45.66 -12.86 -6.47
CA ILE A 179 44.76 -13.28 -7.54
C ILE A 179 43.95 -12.12 -8.13
N LYS A 180 43.88 -12.05 -9.46
CA LYS A 180 43.08 -11.07 -10.21
C LYS A 180 41.84 -11.77 -10.75
N LEU A 181 40.65 -11.41 -10.20
CA LEU A 181 39.38 -11.91 -10.69
C LEU A 181 38.75 -10.88 -11.63
N LYS A 182 38.42 -11.30 -12.85
CA LYS A 182 37.54 -10.58 -13.75
C LYS A 182 36.09 -10.97 -13.39
N SER A 183 35.41 -10.09 -12.67
CA SER A 183 33.99 -10.21 -12.49
C SER A 183 33.29 -9.67 -13.75
N SER A 184 32.38 -10.41 -14.33
CA SER A 184 31.47 -9.95 -15.37
C SER A 184 30.38 -9.13 -14.74
N GLY A 185 30.60 -8.04 -14.12
CA GLY A 185 29.59 -7.03 -13.68
C GLY A 185 28.24 -7.51 -13.09
N LYS A 186 27.99 -8.82 -13.07
CA LYS A 186 26.85 -9.43 -12.39
C LYS A 186 27.13 -9.40 -10.89
N LYS A 187 26.77 -8.31 -10.23
CA LYS A 187 26.54 -8.36 -8.79
C LYS A 187 25.46 -9.41 -8.59
N ALA A 188 25.81 -10.52 -7.93
CA ALA A 188 24.81 -11.39 -7.35
C ALA A 188 23.89 -10.52 -6.53
N ALA A 189 22.66 -10.35 -6.98
CA ALA A 189 21.66 -9.78 -6.12
C ALA A 189 21.49 -10.76 -4.96
N PRO A 190 21.67 -10.35 -3.73
CA PRO A 190 21.27 -11.20 -2.62
C PRO A 190 19.80 -11.50 -2.84
N ASN A 191 19.40 -12.77 -2.78
CA ASN A 191 17.99 -13.14 -2.64
C ASN A 191 17.52 -12.71 -1.25
N ALA A 192 17.58 -11.40 -1.01
CA ALA A 192 17.20 -10.75 0.24
C ALA A 192 15.73 -11.02 0.58
N ILE A 193 14.92 -11.35 -0.42
CA ILE A 193 13.48 -11.62 -0.29
C ILE A 193 13.19 -12.90 0.49
N LEU A 194 14.11 -13.87 0.48
CA LEU A 194 13.97 -15.13 1.22
C LEU A 194 14.60 -15.07 2.62
N ALA A 195 15.20 -13.95 3.00
CA ALA A 195 15.69 -13.75 4.36
C ALA A 195 14.49 -13.63 5.32
N PRO A 196 14.43 -14.43 6.41
CA PRO A 196 13.31 -14.39 7.36
C PRO A 196 13.14 -13.02 8.06
N ASN A 197 14.11 -12.12 7.95
CA ASN A 197 14.11 -10.77 8.53
C ASN A 197 14.01 -9.66 7.47
N PHE A 198 13.59 -9.96 6.24
CA PHE A 198 13.45 -8.95 5.19
C PHE A 198 12.34 -7.97 5.52
N LYS A 199 12.66 -6.67 5.59
CA LYS A 199 11.70 -5.59 5.81
C LYS A 199 11.59 -4.72 4.56
N PHE A 200 10.36 -4.51 4.09
CA PHE A 200 10.10 -3.62 2.95
C PHE A 200 10.40 -2.16 3.28
N GLU A 201 10.40 -1.81 4.55
CA GLU A 201 10.81 -0.48 5.05
C GLU A 201 12.24 -0.11 4.62
N ASP A 202 13.17 -1.08 4.60
CA ASP A 202 14.57 -0.86 4.17
C ASP A 202 14.68 -0.50 2.68
N MET A 203 13.66 -0.80 1.90
CA MET A 203 13.53 -0.42 0.49
C MET A 203 12.77 0.91 0.30
N GLY A 204 12.39 1.58 1.37
CA GLY A 204 11.63 2.82 1.33
C GLY A 204 10.14 2.62 1.07
N ILE A 205 9.59 1.43 1.35
CA ILE A 205 8.17 1.12 1.19
C ILE A 205 7.58 0.79 2.55
N GLY A 206 6.52 1.50 2.92
CA GLY A 206 5.77 1.28 4.16
C GLY A 206 4.29 1.05 3.89
N GLY A 207 3.66 0.18 4.69
CA GLY A 207 2.22 -0.07 4.67
C GLY A 207 1.70 -0.91 3.51
N LEU A 208 2.57 -1.66 2.80
CA LEU A 208 2.20 -2.47 1.63
C LEU A 208 2.68 -3.92 1.74
N ASP A 209 2.89 -4.41 2.96
CA ASP A 209 3.44 -5.76 3.20
C ASP A 209 2.51 -6.87 2.67
N SER A 210 1.19 -6.72 2.82
CA SER A 210 0.18 -7.67 2.34
C SER A 210 0.11 -7.71 0.81
N GLU A 211 0.21 -6.54 0.17
CA GLU A 211 0.21 -6.36 -1.27
C GLU A 211 1.45 -7.01 -1.89
N PHE A 212 2.62 -6.77 -1.31
CA PHE A 212 3.85 -7.46 -1.72
C PHE A 212 3.78 -8.97 -1.55
N GLY A 213 3.26 -9.46 -0.42
CA GLY A 213 3.04 -10.89 -0.21
C GLY A 213 2.14 -11.52 -1.30
N THR A 214 1.14 -10.78 -1.75
CA THR A 214 0.24 -11.22 -2.83
C THR A 214 0.94 -11.23 -4.18
N ILE A 215 1.73 -10.21 -4.52
CA ILE A 215 2.53 -10.16 -5.75
C ILE A 215 3.52 -11.32 -5.75
N PHE A 216 4.25 -11.50 -4.64
CA PHE A 216 5.24 -12.55 -4.50
C PHE A 216 4.64 -13.92 -4.79
N ARG A 217 3.53 -14.26 -4.14
CA ARG A 217 2.86 -15.55 -4.32
C ARG A 217 2.31 -15.75 -5.73
N ARG A 218 1.69 -14.73 -6.33
CA ARG A 218 0.99 -14.86 -7.61
C ARG A 218 1.90 -14.66 -8.83
N ALA A 219 2.82 -13.71 -8.77
CA ALA A 219 3.60 -13.29 -9.94
C ALA A 219 5.04 -13.82 -9.93
N PHE A 220 5.66 -14.00 -8.75
CA PHE A 220 7.06 -14.34 -8.65
C PHE A 220 7.32 -15.81 -8.38
N ALA A 221 6.38 -16.52 -7.74
CA ALA A 221 6.56 -17.94 -7.42
C ALA A 221 6.97 -18.75 -8.65
N SER A 222 6.31 -18.56 -9.80
CA SER A 222 6.64 -19.27 -11.04
C SER A 222 8.04 -18.94 -11.58
N ARG A 223 8.66 -17.82 -11.22
CA ARG A 223 9.98 -17.39 -11.69
C ARG A 223 11.13 -17.76 -10.76
N ILE A 224 10.83 -18.10 -9.52
CA ILE A 224 11.80 -18.47 -8.47
C ILE A 224 12.07 -19.98 -8.49
N TYR A 225 11.04 -20.78 -8.77
CA TYR A 225 11.18 -22.24 -8.82
C TYR A 225 11.85 -22.72 -10.11
N PRO A 226 12.57 -23.88 -10.06
CA PRO A 226 13.21 -24.46 -11.24
C PRO A 226 12.23 -24.71 -12.38
N PRO A 227 12.59 -24.39 -13.65
CA PRO A 227 11.72 -24.56 -14.81
C PRO A 227 11.12 -25.97 -14.94
N ALA A 228 11.89 -27.01 -14.65
CA ALA A 228 11.42 -28.39 -14.70
C ALA A 228 10.26 -28.70 -13.72
N LEU A 229 10.20 -27.98 -12.58
CA LEU A 229 9.09 -28.10 -11.64
C LEU A 229 7.85 -27.37 -12.16
N ILE A 230 8.05 -26.19 -12.74
CA ILE A 230 6.99 -25.36 -13.31
C ILE A 230 6.31 -26.09 -14.48
N GLU A 231 7.08 -26.68 -15.39
CA GLU A 231 6.55 -27.49 -16.49
C GLU A 231 5.76 -28.71 -16.01
N ARG A 232 6.28 -29.43 -15.00
CA ARG A 232 5.55 -30.57 -14.40
C ARG A 232 4.23 -30.18 -13.76
N MET A 233 4.13 -28.96 -13.22
CA MET A 233 2.91 -28.41 -12.61
C MET A 233 1.98 -27.74 -13.63
N GLY A 234 2.40 -27.56 -14.89
CA GLY A 234 1.64 -26.87 -15.91
C GLY A 234 1.42 -25.38 -15.63
N LEU A 235 2.27 -24.76 -14.80
CA LEU A 235 2.15 -23.37 -14.43
C LEU A 235 2.75 -22.47 -15.53
N GLN A 236 1.99 -21.45 -15.91
CA GLN A 236 2.48 -20.41 -16.82
C GLN A 236 3.03 -19.23 -16.03
N HIS A 237 4.06 -18.55 -16.59
CA HIS A 237 4.58 -17.34 -16.02
C HIS A 237 3.60 -16.18 -16.15
N VAL A 238 3.34 -15.47 -15.06
CA VAL A 238 2.57 -14.24 -15.09
C VAL A 238 3.30 -13.21 -15.93
N LYS A 239 2.64 -12.70 -16.99
CA LYS A 239 3.20 -11.72 -17.92
C LYS A 239 2.93 -10.29 -17.52
N GLY A 240 1.86 -10.03 -16.74
CA GLY A 240 1.47 -8.69 -16.41
C GLY A 240 0.82 -8.53 -15.05
N ILE A 241 1.17 -7.42 -14.41
CA ILE A 241 0.62 -6.95 -13.14
C ILE A 241 0.01 -5.56 -13.37
N LEU A 242 -1.17 -5.32 -12.83
CA LEU A 242 -1.80 -4.01 -12.82
C LEU A 242 -1.91 -3.50 -11.38
N LEU A 243 -1.25 -2.39 -11.08
CA LEU A 243 -1.35 -1.67 -9.83
C LEU A 243 -2.34 -0.52 -10.01
N PHE A 244 -3.39 -0.47 -9.21
CA PHE A 244 -4.38 0.60 -9.30
C PHE A 244 -4.74 1.16 -7.92
N GLY A 245 -5.26 2.38 -7.88
CA GLY A 245 -5.67 3.04 -6.63
C GLY A 245 -5.40 4.54 -6.63
N PRO A 246 -5.65 5.23 -5.50
CA PRO A 246 -5.50 6.68 -5.40
C PRO A 246 -4.09 7.18 -5.77
N PRO A 247 -3.95 8.42 -6.25
CA PRO A 247 -2.63 9.02 -6.49
C PRO A 247 -1.84 9.16 -5.18
N GLY A 248 -0.51 9.16 -5.29
CA GLY A 248 0.38 9.35 -4.14
C GLY A 248 0.52 8.15 -3.18
N THR A 249 -0.07 6.98 -3.49
CA THR A 249 0.00 5.78 -2.64
C THR A 249 1.25 4.91 -2.85
N GLY A 250 2.17 5.33 -3.74
CA GLY A 250 3.45 4.64 -3.93
C GLY A 250 3.47 3.59 -5.03
N LYS A 251 2.49 3.54 -5.96
CA LYS A 251 2.42 2.58 -7.08
C LYS A 251 3.72 2.55 -7.91
N THR A 252 4.19 3.72 -8.33
CA THR A 252 5.43 3.85 -9.14
C THR A 252 6.67 3.42 -8.35
N LEU A 253 6.72 3.70 -7.05
CA LEU A 253 7.80 3.25 -6.18
C LEU A 253 7.80 1.72 -6.07
N MET A 254 6.62 1.11 -5.83
CA MET A 254 6.45 -0.34 -5.78
C MET A 254 6.90 -1.01 -7.08
N ALA A 255 6.46 -0.51 -8.24
CA ALA A 255 6.83 -1.07 -9.54
C ALA A 255 8.36 -1.08 -9.77
N ARG A 256 9.04 0.02 -9.39
CA ARG A 256 10.51 0.10 -9.49
C ARG A 256 11.22 -0.86 -8.55
N GLN A 257 10.71 -1.03 -7.33
CA GLN A 257 11.32 -1.95 -6.37
C GLN A 257 11.11 -3.42 -6.76
N ILE A 258 9.96 -3.76 -7.36
CA ILE A 258 9.72 -5.07 -7.96
C ILE A 258 10.84 -5.42 -8.96
N GLY A 259 11.24 -4.46 -9.81
CA GLY A 259 12.33 -4.65 -10.77
C GLY A 259 13.66 -5.00 -10.10
N LYS A 260 14.01 -4.31 -9.03
CA LYS A 260 15.24 -4.58 -8.27
C LYS A 260 15.20 -5.95 -7.57
N MET A 261 14.05 -6.30 -7.01
CA MET A 261 13.86 -7.56 -6.27
C MET A 261 14.02 -8.79 -7.17
N LEU A 262 13.56 -8.73 -8.42
CA LEU A 262 13.63 -9.84 -9.37
C LEU A 262 14.99 -9.98 -10.04
N ASN A 263 15.98 -9.19 -9.67
CA ASN A 263 17.28 -9.14 -10.35
C ASN A 263 17.13 -8.99 -11.88
N ALA A 264 16.09 -8.29 -12.30
CA ALA A 264 15.82 -8.01 -13.69
C ALA A 264 16.80 -6.96 -14.23
N ARG A 265 16.90 -6.86 -15.56
CA ARG A 265 17.55 -5.70 -16.18
C ARG A 265 16.89 -4.41 -15.70
N GLU A 266 17.59 -3.30 -15.83
CA GLU A 266 17.05 -1.99 -15.47
C GLU A 266 15.66 -1.79 -16.11
N PRO A 267 14.60 -1.57 -15.32
CA PRO A 267 13.25 -1.48 -15.84
C PRO A 267 13.09 -0.31 -16.81
N LYS A 268 12.46 -0.56 -17.95
CA LYS A 268 12.06 0.50 -18.87
C LYS A 268 10.79 1.16 -18.33
N VAL A 269 10.90 2.40 -17.86
CA VAL A 269 9.76 3.18 -17.35
C VAL A 269 9.24 4.06 -18.46
N VAL A 270 7.95 3.98 -18.72
CA VAL A 270 7.27 4.70 -19.80
C VAL A 270 6.03 5.38 -19.23
N ASN A 271 5.95 6.70 -19.40
CA ASN A 271 4.76 7.46 -19.03
C ASN A 271 3.74 7.39 -20.18
N GLY A 272 2.47 7.12 -19.89
CA GLY A 272 1.41 7.00 -20.88
C GLY A 272 1.37 8.18 -21.88
N PRO A 273 1.31 9.44 -21.43
CA PRO A 273 1.29 10.60 -22.32
C PRO A 273 2.50 10.73 -23.26
N GLU A 274 3.66 10.21 -22.89
CA GLU A 274 4.87 10.29 -23.72
C GLU A 274 4.82 9.40 -24.96
N ILE A 275 4.01 8.31 -24.91
CA ILE A 275 3.79 7.44 -26.06
C ILE A 275 2.89 8.10 -27.10
N LEU A 276 1.97 8.97 -26.65
CA LEU A 276 1.01 9.65 -27.51
C LEU A 276 1.69 10.78 -28.28
N ASN A 277 2.49 10.45 -29.30
CA ASN A 277 3.06 11.45 -30.20
C ASN A 277 2.01 11.93 -31.22
N LYS A 278 2.21 13.20 -31.67
CA LYS A 278 1.32 13.87 -32.64
C LYS A 278 1.25 13.18 -34.02
N PHE A 279 2.13 12.22 -34.32
CA PHE A 279 2.20 11.56 -35.63
C PHE A 279 1.61 10.14 -35.53
N VAL A 280 0.66 9.86 -36.42
CA VAL A 280 0.06 8.53 -36.57
C VAL A 280 1.15 7.52 -36.97
N GLY A 281 1.23 6.40 -36.27
CA GLY A 281 2.23 5.34 -36.50
C GLY A 281 3.49 5.42 -35.61
N ALA A 282 3.92 6.58 -35.17
CA ALA A 282 5.09 6.72 -34.29
C ALA A 282 4.84 6.11 -32.90
N SER A 283 3.62 6.17 -32.41
CA SER A 283 3.21 5.57 -31.12
C SER A 283 3.29 4.04 -31.13
N GLU A 284 2.89 3.39 -32.23
CA GLU A 284 2.99 1.94 -32.40
C GLU A 284 4.45 1.48 -32.51
N GLU A 285 5.27 2.24 -33.22
CA GLU A 285 6.72 1.96 -33.35
C GLU A 285 7.43 2.07 -32.00
N ASN A 286 7.06 3.07 -31.20
CA ASN A 286 7.61 3.21 -29.84
C ASN A 286 7.29 1.98 -28.98
N ILE A 287 6.05 1.47 -29.04
CA ILE A 287 5.70 0.23 -28.32
C ILE A 287 6.53 -0.94 -28.84
N ARG A 288 6.68 -1.11 -30.16
CA ARG A 288 7.50 -2.21 -30.69
C ARG A 288 8.92 -2.15 -30.20
N LYS A 289 9.55 -0.97 -30.17
CA LYS A 289 10.92 -0.76 -29.66
C LYS A 289 11.09 -1.15 -28.20
N LEU A 290 10.06 -0.99 -27.35
CA LEU A 290 10.13 -1.40 -25.95
C LEU A 290 10.36 -2.91 -25.77
N PHE A 291 9.76 -3.72 -26.66
CA PHE A 291 9.83 -5.18 -26.61
C PHE A 291 11.01 -5.75 -27.40
N GLU A 292 11.61 -4.98 -28.32
CA GLU A 292 12.61 -5.46 -29.27
C GLU A 292 13.84 -6.11 -28.60
N ASP A 293 14.33 -5.50 -27.49
CA ASP A 293 15.51 -6.03 -26.80
C ASP A 293 15.22 -7.38 -26.15
N ALA A 294 14.04 -7.53 -25.54
CA ALA A 294 13.59 -8.77 -24.93
C ALA A 294 13.39 -9.88 -25.96
N GLU A 295 12.81 -9.52 -27.13
CA GLU A 295 12.61 -10.44 -28.26
C GLU A 295 13.95 -10.91 -28.83
N LYS A 296 14.89 -10.00 -29.05
CA LYS A 296 16.25 -10.33 -29.55
C LYS A 296 16.99 -11.25 -28.58
N GLU A 297 16.92 -10.97 -27.30
CA GLU A 297 17.60 -11.78 -26.29
C GLU A 297 16.95 -13.16 -26.15
N TYR A 298 15.62 -13.24 -26.17
CA TYR A 298 14.90 -14.51 -26.10
C TYR A 298 15.19 -15.41 -27.32
N LYS A 299 15.27 -14.82 -28.53
CA LYS A 299 15.66 -15.57 -29.75
C LYS A 299 17.10 -16.09 -29.67
N ALA A 300 18.01 -15.40 -28.98
CA ALA A 300 19.40 -15.77 -28.85
C ALA A 300 19.66 -16.79 -27.73
N LYS A 301 18.96 -16.69 -26.59
CA LYS A 301 19.23 -17.45 -25.36
C LYS A 301 18.09 -18.37 -24.91
N GLY A 302 16.89 -18.25 -25.52
CA GLY A 302 15.69 -18.98 -25.09
C GLY A 302 15.34 -18.70 -23.63
N ASP A 303 15.02 -19.73 -22.87
CA ASP A 303 14.59 -19.62 -21.45
C ASP A 303 15.71 -19.18 -20.49
N GLU A 304 16.98 -19.13 -20.95
CA GLU A 304 18.11 -18.58 -20.18
C GLU A 304 18.24 -17.05 -20.32
N SER A 305 17.31 -16.39 -21.01
CA SER A 305 17.31 -14.92 -21.18
C SER A 305 17.01 -14.21 -19.85
N ASP A 306 17.62 -13.04 -19.68
CA ASP A 306 17.36 -12.18 -18.52
C ASP A 306 15.91 -11.66 -18.52
N LEU A 307 15.35 -11.40 -17.34
CA LEU A 307 14.00 -10.82 -17.22
C LEU A 307 14.02 -9.33 -17.59
N HIS A 308 13.18 -8.95 -18.54
CA HIS A 308 12.92 -7.58 -18.94
C HIS A 308 11.64 -7.09 -18.30
N ILE A 309 11.70 -5.95 -17.59
CA ILE A 309 10.52 -5.32 -16.98
C ILE A 309 10.20 -4.04 -17.72
N ILE A 310 8.93 -3.93 -18.12
CA ILE A 310 8.37 -2.73 -18.75
C ILE A 310 7.32 -2.16 -17.81
N ILE A 311 7.54 -0.94 -17.33
CA ILE A 311 6.64 -0.25 -16.40
C ILE A 311 5.90 0.84 -17.19
N PHE A 312 4.57 0.71 -17.26
CA PHE A 312 3.69 1.73 -17.83
C PHE A 312 3.05 2.54 -16.70
N ASP A 313 3.45 3.80 -16.57
CA ASP A 313 2.78 4.74 -15.66
C ASP A 313 1.64 5.45 -16.41
N GLU A 314 0.59 5.81 -15.69
CA GLU A 314 -0.62 6.43 -16.27
C GLU A 314 -1.19 5.64 -17.46
N LEU A 315 -1.34 4.32 -17.29
CA LEU A 315 -1.80 3.43 -18.36
C LEU A 315 -3.19 3.84 -18.92
N ASP A 316 -4.04 4.47 -18.09
CA ASP A 316 -5.33 5.03 -18.47
C ASP A 316 -5.24 6.17 -19.50
N ALA A 317 -4.08 6.81 -19.67
CA ALA A 317 -3.89 7.78 -20.74
C ALA A 317 -3.88 7.15 -22.14
N ILE A 318 -3.32 5.93 -22.27
CA ILE A 318 -3.10 5.24 -23.55
C ILE A 318 -4.08 4.09 -23.82
N CYS A 319 -4.59 3.45 -22.77
CA CYS A 319 -5.40 2.22 -22.87
C CYS A 319 -6.84 2.45 -22.40
N LYS A 320 -7.49 3.50 -22.89
CA LYS A 320 -8.89 3.82 -22.55
C LYS A 320 -9.86 2.80 -23.13
N GLN A 321 -10.96 2.60 -22.43
CA GLN A 321 -12.09 1.77 -22.88
C GLN A 321 -12.64 2.28 -24.20
N ARG A 322 -12.84 1.37 -25.16
CA ARG A 322 -13.33 1.67 -26.52
C ARG A 322 -14.70 2.33 -26.47
N GLY A 323 -14.87 3.42 -27.21
CA GLY A 323 -16.15 4.13 -27.30
C GLY A 323 -16.46 5.10 -26.16
N SER A 324 -15.56 5.29 -25.18
CA SER A 324 -15.80 6.22 -24.05
C SER A 324 -15.67 7.69 -24.41
N THR A 325 -15.08 8.04 -25.57
CA THR A 325 -14.94 9.41 -26.07
C THR A 325 -15.53 9.52 -27.47
N GLY A 326 -16.65 10.21 -27.60
CA GLY A 326 -17.37 10.44 -28.87
C GLY A 326 -16.66 11.37 -29.85
N GLY A 327 -15.38 11.17 -30.13
CA GLY A 327 -14.57 11.99 -31.03
C GLY A 327 -13.07 11.69 -31.02
N GLY A 328 -12.66 10.61 -30.37
CA GLY A 328 -11.22 10.25 -30.25
C GLY A 328 -10.69 9.69 -31.56
N THR A 329 -9.59 10.27 -32.07
CA THR A 329 -8.77 9.70 -33.13
C THR A 329 -8.44 8.26 -32.80
N GLY A 330 -8.60 7.29 -33.72
CA GLY A 330 -8.35 5.85 -33.53
C GLY A 330 -6.92 5.43 -33.12
N VAL A 331 -6.11 6.40 -32.70
CA VAL A 331 -4.72 6.21 -32.23
C VAL A 331 -4.67 5.40 -30.91
N GLY A 332 -5.61 5.64 -29.98
CA GLY A 332 -5.67 4.88 -28.73
C GLY A 332 -5.99 3.40 -28.95
N ASP A 333 -6.96 3.12 -29.82
CA ASP A 333 -7.34 1.73 -30.14
C ASP A 333 -6.21 0.97 -30.85
N SER A 334 -5.42 1.66 -31.68
CA SER A 334 -4.26 1.10 -32.37
C SER A 334 -3.15 0.73 -31.40
N ILE A 335 -2.88 1.59 -30.40
CA ILE A 335 -1.89 1.34 -29.32
C ILE A 335 -2.30 0.12 -28.48
N VAL A 336 -3.57 0.05 -28.07
CA VAL A 336 -4.10 -1.09 -27.31
C VAL A 336 -3.95 -2.38 -28.09
N ASN A 337 -4.31 -2.38 -29.39
CA ASN A 337 -4.18 -3.55 -30.25
C ASN A 337 -2.72 -3.98 -30.41
N GLN A 338 -1.79 -3.04 -30.54
CA GLN A 338 -0.36 -3.34 -30.62
C GLN A 338 0.18 -3.94 -29.33
N LEU A 339 -0.24 -3.42 -28.18
CA LEU A 339 0.13 -3.96 -26.86
C LEU A 339 -0.44 -5.38 -26.69
N LEU A 340 -1.70 -5.59 -27.02
CA LEU A 340 -2.34 -6.91 -27.02
C LEU A 340 -1.62 -7.90 -27.92
N SER A 341 -1.26 -7.49 -29.16
CA SER A 341 -0.50 -8.32 -30.08
C SER A 341 0.86 -8.74 -29.53
N LYS A 342 1.52 -7.86 -28.77
CA LYS A 342 2.82 -8.18 -28.14
C LYS A 342 2.69 -9.08 -26.91
N MET A 343 1.58 -8.99 -26.19
CA MET A 343 1.30 -9.85 -25.03
C MET A 343 0.83 -11.25 -25.43
N ASP A 344 0.04 -11.34 -26.50
CA ASP A 344 -0.55 -12.59 -27.01
C ASP A 344 0.25 -13.22 -28.16
N GLY A 345 1.37 -12.61 -28.59
CA GLY A 345 2.14 -13.02 -29.77
C GLY A 345 2.50 -14.49 -29.79
N VAL A 346 2.71 -15.03 -31.01
CA VAL A 346 2.98 -16.46 -31.30
C VAL A 346 4.20 -16.99 -30.54
N ASP A 347 5.21 -16.14 -30.31
CA ASP A 347 6.36 -16.45 -29.46
C ASP A 347 5.99 -16.06 -28.03
N GLN A 348 5.64 -17.04 -27.20
CA GLN A 348 5.39 -16.81 -25.77
C GLN A 348 6.69 -16.35 -25.09
N LEU A 349 6.89 -15.05 -25.04
CA LEU A 349 8.07 -14.46 -24.39
C LEU A 349 7.96 -14.62 -22.86
N ASN A 350 8.65 -15.61 -22.32
CA ASN A 350 8.68 -15.87 -20.88
C ASN A 350 9.59 -14.90 -20.12
N ASN A 351 10.42 -14.14 -20.83
CA ASN A 351 11.41 -13.20 -20.28
C ASN A 351 10.90 -11.77 -20.09
N ILE A 352 9.57 -11.54 -20.19
CA ILE A 352 8.96 -10.21 -20.03
C ILE A 352 8.02 -10.21 -18.85
N LEU A 353 8.05 -9.10 -18.10
CA LEU A 353 7.03 -8.74 -17.10
C LEU A 353 6.59 -7.30 -17.34
N ILE A 354 5.29 -7.12 -17.57
CA ILE A 354 4.68 -5.81 -17.74
C ILE A 354 4.05 -5.40 -16.41
N ILE A 355 4.34 -4.19 -15.94
CA ILE A 355 3.70 -3.60 -14.77
C ILE A 355 2.96 -2.34 -15.22
N GLY A 356 1.64 -2.42 -15.30
CA GLY A 356 0.78 -1.28 -15.57
C GLY A 356 0.39 -0.57 -14.27
N MET A 357 0.29 0.75 -14.31
CA MET A 357 -0.18 1.55 -13.18
C MET A 357 -1.27 2.51 -13.66
N THR A 358 -2.33 2.61 -12.87
CA THR A 358 -3.43 3.55 -13.14
C THR A 358 -4.05 4.07 -11.85
N ASN A 359 -4.59 5.26 -11.89
CA ASN A 359 -5.43 5.77 -10.82
C ASN A 359 -6.91 5.39 -11.01
N ARG A 360 -7.29 4.90 -12.21
CA ARG A 360 -8.67 4.63 -12.61
C ARG A 360 -8.79 3.30 -13.36
N LEU A 361 -9.04 2.24 -12.60
CA LEU A 361 -9.24 0.90 -13.18
C LEU A 361 -10.42 0.85 -14.17
N ASP A 362 -11.47 1.61 -13.89
CA ASP A 362 -12.69 1.73 -14.70
C ASP A 362 -12.46 2.26 -16.12
N MET A 363 -11.34 2.92 -16.36
CA MET A 363 -11.01 3.50 -17.66
C MET A 363 -10.20 2.55 -18.55
N ILE A 364 -9.64 1.47 -17.99
CA ILE A 364 -8.80 0.54 -18.73
C ILE A 364 -9.65 -0.40 -19.60
N ASP A 365 -9.20 -0.65 -20.83
CA ASP A 365 -9.85 -1.62 -21.74
C ASP A 365 -9.85 -3.02 -21.11
N GLU A 366 -11.04 -3.63 -21.01
CA GLU A 366 -11.23 -4.96 -20.41
C GLU A 366 -10.42 -6.06 -21.09
N ALA A 367 -10.10 -5.89 -22.38
CA ALA A 367 -9.28 -6.85 -23.11
C ALA A 367 -7.87 -6.99 -22.50
N LEU A 368 -7.31 -5.95 -21.91
CA LEU A 368 -6.01 -5.99 -21.23
C LEU A 368 -6.06 -6.72 -19.89
N LEU A 369 -7.23 -6.77 -19.26
CA LEU A 369 -7.42 -7.33 -17.91
C LEU A 369 -7.64 -8.86 -17.91
N ARG A 370 -7.64 -9.49 -19.08
CA ARG A 370 -7.88 -10.93 -19.21
C ARG A 370 -6.67 -11.77 -18.76
N PRO A 371 -6.91 -13.04 -18.33
CA PRO A 371 -5.84 -13.99 -18.03
C PRO A 371 -4.81 -14.09 -19.17
N GLY A 372 -3.53 -14.25 -18.83
CA GLY A 372 -2.41 -14.26 -19.77
C GLY A 372 -1.90 -12.87 -20.18
N ARG A 373 -2.55 -11.79 -19.72
CA ARG A 373 -2.19 -10.38 -19.98
C ARG A 373 -1.87 -9.67 -18.67
N LEU A 374 -2.55 -8.57 -18.34
CA LEU A 374 -2.45 -7.95 -17.01
C LEU A 374 -3.36 -8.69 -16.03
N GLU A 375 -3.04 -9.92 -15.70
CA GLU A 375 -3.92 -10.83 -14.96
C GLU A 375 -3.88 -10.68 -13.44
N VAL A 376 -2.82 -10.08 -12.91
CA VAL A 376 -2.69 -9.81 -11.48
C VAL A 376 -3.08 -8.37 -11.21
N HIS A 377 -4.30 -8.18 -10.71
CA HIS A 377 -4.79 -6.86 -10.31
C HIS A 377 -4.56 -6.67 -8.82
N LEU A 378 -3.94 -5.55 -8.45
CA LEU A 378 -3.66 -5.21 -7.07
C LEU A 378 -4.07 -3.77 -6.78
N GLU A 379 -4.99 -3.62 -5.83
CA GLU A 379 -5.40 -2.31 -5.33
C GLU A 379 -4.37 -1.81 -4.31
N ILE A 380 -3.80 -0.64 -4.57
CA ILE A 380 -2.92 0.07 -3.65
C ILE A 380 -3.76 1.18 -3.01
N SER A 381 -4.30 0.88 -1.84
CA SER A 381 -5.17 1.79 -1.09
C SER A 381 -4.35 2.82 -0.29
N LEU A 382 -5.06 3.75 0.36
CA LEU A 382 -4.43 4.65 1.33
C LEU A 382 -3.88 3.84 2.52
N PRO A 383 -2.73 4.25 3.09
CA PRO A 383 -2.11 3.52 4.19
C PRO A 383 -2.97 3.57 5.46
N ASP A 384 -3.05 2.45 6.17
CA ASP A 384 -3.61 2.37 7.51
C ASP A 384 -2.71 3.07 8.55
N GLU A 385 -3.09 3.09 9.82
CA GLU A 385 -2.31 3.76 10.86
C GLU A 385 -0.89 3.20 10.97
N LYS A 386 -0.73 1.87 10.88
CA LYS A 386 0.59 1.21 10.91
C LYS A 386 1.41 1.57 9.68
N GLY A 387 0.80 1.57 8.51
CA GLY A 387 1.43 1.98 7.26
C GLY A 387 1.88 3.43 7.28
N ARG A 388 1.06 4.35 7.84
CA ARG A 388 1.46 5.75 8.00
C ARG A 388 2.63 5.91 8.95
N LEU A 389 2.66 5.15 10.05
CA LEU A 389 3.79 5.14 10.97
C LEU A 389 5.08 4.65 10.27
N GLN A 390 5.00 3.59 9.46
CA GLN A 390 6.14 3.10 8.67
C GLN A 390 6.61 4.16 7.67
N ILE A 391 5.69 4.82 6.96
CA ILE A 391 6.01 5.87 5.99
C ILE A 391 6.66 7.08 6.69
N LEU A 392 6.14 7.50 7.85
CA LEU A 392 6.75 8.55 8.69
C LEU A 392 8.17 8.15 9.11
N ASN A 393 8.37 6.90 9.54
CA ASN A 393 9.67 6.37 9.91
C ASN A 393 10.67 6.43 8.75
N ILE A 394 10.25 6.10 7.54
CA ILE A 394 11.07 6.15 6.32
C ILE A 394 11.47 7.59 6.00
N HIS A 395 10.51 8.52 5.97
CA HIS A 395 10.79 9.92 5.60
C HIS A 395 11.54 10.70 6.67
N THR A 396 11.45 10.31 7.95
CA THR A 396 12.19 10.93 9.05
C THR A 396 13.52 10.23 9.37
N ALA A 397 13.86 9.11 8.70
CA ALA A 397 15.06 8.32 9.01
C ALA A 397 16.34 9.17 8.98
N LYS A 398 16.55 9.94 7.92
CA LYS A 398 17.71 10.83 7.79
C LYS A 398 17.79 11.89 8.88
N MET A 399 16.64 12.43 9.32
CA MET A 399 16.59 13.42 10.40
C MET A 399 16.95 12.78 11.75
N ARG A 400 16.52 11.53 11.98
CA ARG A 400 16.87 10.78 13.18
C ARG A 400 18.35 10.45 13.23
N GLU A 401 18.93 10.00 12.12
CA GLU A 401 20.35 9.69 11.98
C GLU A 401 21.23 10.93 12.19
N SER A 402 20.82 12.08 11.67
CA SER A 402 21.53 13.36 11.83
C SER A 402 21.23 14.09 13.16
N GLY A 403 20.32 13.57 13.99
CA GLY A 403 19.90 14.22 15.24
C GLY A 403 19.07 15.49 15.04
N ALA A 404 18.57 15.74 13.83
CA ALA A 404 17.75 16.92 13.48
C ALA A 404 16.27 16.76 13.88
N LEU A 405 15.82 15.59 14.32
CA LEU A 405 14.47 15.38 14.86
C LEU A 405 14.43 15.69 16.35
N GLY A 406 13.49 16.52 16.78
CA GLY A 406 13.24 16.84 18.18
C GLY A 406 12.81 15.62 18.98
N ARG A 407 13.17 15.56 20.28
CA ARG A 407 12.75 14.47 21.16
C ARG A 407 11.28 14.54 21.56
N ASP A 408 10.64 15.67 21.33
CA ASP A 408 9.22 15.97 21.56
C ASP A 408 8.31 15.50 20.42
N VAL A 409 8.89 14.99 19.32
CA VAL A 409 8.11 14.49 18.15
C VAL A 409 7.78 13.02 18.35
N ASP A 410 6.49 12.73 18.55
CA ASP A 410 5.95 11.37 18.58
C ASP A 410 5.37 11.00 17.23
N LEU A 411 6.03 10.06 16.54
CA LEU A 411 5.57 9.57 15.23
C LEU A 411 4.27 8.75 15.32
N VAL A 412 3.97 8.18 16.49
CA VAL A 412 2.72 7.45 16.72
C VAL A 412 1.56 8.46 16.78
N GLU A 413 1.70 9.54 17.53
CA GLU A 413 0.73 10.64 17.53
C GLU A 413 0.50 11.18 16.12
N LEU A 414 1.57 11.44 15.36
CA LEU A 414 1.48 11.91 13.98
C LEU A 414 0.75 10.91 13.08
N SER A 415 0.96 9.60 13.26
CA SER A 415 0.25 8.60 12.46
C SER A 415 -1.26 8.56 12.74
N GLN A 416 -1.67 8.91 13.96
CA GLN A 416 -3.08 8.99 14.34
C GLN A 416 -3.77 10.23 13.77
N VAL A 417 -3.08 11.37 13.76
CA VAL A 417 -3.62 12.65 13.28
C VAL A 417 -3.67 12.71 11.74
N THR A 418 -2.71 12.06 11.05
CA THR A 418 -2.63 12.06 9.57
C THR A 418 -3.60 11.07 8.90
N LYS A 419 -4.85 10.99 9.38
CA LYS A 419 -5.89 10.16 8.73
C LYS A 419 -6.06 10.59 7.28
N ASN A 420 -6.20 9.60 6.37
CA ASN A 420 -6.37 9.77 4.92
C ASN A 420 -5.18 10.35 4.16
N PHE A 421 -4.06 10.58 4.79
CA PHE A 421 -2.86 11.00 4.09
C PHE A 421 -2.32 9.86 3.23
N SER A 422 -2.04 10.14 1.98
CA SER A 422 -1.24 9.28 1.10
C SER A 422 0.24 9.37 1.46
N GLY A 423 1.05 8.44 0.95
CA GLY A 423 2.50 8.50 1.15
C GLY A 423 3.15 9.79 0.64
N ALA A 424 2.63 10.35 -0.46
CA ALA A 424 3.09 11.62 -1.01
C ALA A 424 2.78 12.81 -0.09
N GLU A 425 1.57 12.83 0.51
CA GLU A 425 1.15 13.88 1.44
C GLU A 425 1.94 13.80 2.76
N ILE A 426 2.23 12.59 3.27
CA ILE A 426 3.10 12.41 4.44
C ILE A 426 4.52 12.94 4.14
N ASN A 427 5.06 12.69 2.94
CA ASN A 427 6.33 13.28 2.52
C ASN A 427 6.24 14.81 2.44
N GLY A 428 5.13 15.35 1.93
CA GLY A 428 4.81 16.79 1.91
C GLY A 428 4.82 17.38 3.32
N LEU A 429 4.13 16.72 4.26
CA LEU A 429 4.06 17.11 5.67
C LEU A 429 5.46 17.17 6.31
N VAL A 430 6.27 16.15 6.10
CA VAL A 430 7.65 16.12 6.62
C VAL A 430 8.49 17.26 6.03
N LYS A 431 8.34 17.55 4.74
CA LYS A 431 9.04 18.67 4.08
C LYS A 431 8.55 20.03 4.58
N SER A 432 7.23 20.21 4.78
CA SER A 432 6.67 21.44 5.34
C SER A 432 7.16 21.66 6.78
N ALA A 433 7.17 20.62 7.62
CA ALA A 433 7.71 20.71 8.98
C ALA A 433 9.20 21.11 8.99
N MET A 434 10.00 20.60 8.05
CA MET A 434 11.39 21.04 7.86
C MET A 434 11.46 22.53 7.49
N SER A 435 10.57 22.97 6.57
CA SER A 435 10.53 24.38 6.15
C SER A 435 10.19 25.30 7.34
N TRP A 436 9.23 24.90 8.19
CA TRP A 436 8.90 25.63 9.42
C TRP A 436 10.09 25.73 10.38
N ALA A 437 10.80 24.61 10.60
CA ALA A 437 11.99 24.60 11.43
C ALA A 437 13.11 25.52 10.89
N LEU A 438 13.31 25.53 9.56
CA LEU A 438 14.28 26.42 8.91
C LEU A 438 13.86 27.89 9.02
N ASN A 439 12.59 28.21 8.76
CA ASN A 439 12.07 29.58 8.84
C ASN A 439 12.17 30.17 10.24
N ARG A 440 12.06 29.36 11.28
CA ARG A 440 12.22 29.78 12.67
C ARG A 440 13.66 30.29 12.97
N HIS A 441 14.65 29.76 12.24
CA HIS A 441 16.07 30.13 12.41
C HIS A 441 16.57 31.11 11.36
N ALA A 442 15.81 31.36 10.28
CA ALA A 442 16.14 32.32 9.24
C ALA A 442 15.08 33.43 9.20
N PRO A 443 15.32 34.63 9.77
CA PRO A 443 14.36 35.73 9.67
C PRO A 443 14.11 36.11 8.21
N VAL A 444 12.81 36.28 7.88
CA VAL A 444 12.36 36.68 6.55
C VAL A 444 13.07 37.97 6.11
N GLY A 445 13.83 37.91 5.02
CA GLY A 445 14.53 39.06 4.43
C GLY A 445 16.03 39.08 4.58
N THR A 446 16.66 38.14 5.28
CA THR A 446 18.12 38.03 5.37
C THR A 446 18.61 36.75 4.69
N VAL A 447 19.39 36.90 3.63
CA VAL A 447 20.06 35.79 2.90
C VAL A 447 21.25 35.23 3.68
N ASN A 448 21.65 35.85 4.77
CA ASN A 448 22.78 35.43 5.59
C ASN A 448 22.33 34.48 6.71
N VAL A 449 22.25 33.19 6.40
CA VAL A 449 22.22 32.17 7.43
C VAL A 449 23.59 32.13 8.11
N VAL A 450 23.68 32.51 9.37
CA VAL A 450 24.90 32.36 10.15
C VAL A 450 25.21 30.87 10.24
N MET A 451 26.33 30.45 9.64
CA MET A 451 26.71 29.01 9.55
C MET A 451 26.90 28.33 10.91
N ASP A 452 27.06 29.07 11.99
CA ASP A 452 27.30 28.49 13.32
C ASP A 452 26.07 27.85 13.99
N ASP A 453 24.86 28.04 13.45
CA ASP A 453 23.63 27.53 14.06
C ASP A 453 22.98 26.35 13.29
N ILE A 454 23.57 25.90 12.19
CA ILE A 454 22.99 24.83 11.35
C ILE A 454 22.86 23.52 12.14
N ASP A 455 23.83 23.17 12.95
CA ASP A 455 23.83 21.95 13.77
C ASP A 455 22.80 21.97 14.93
N LYS A 456 22.22 23.15 15.21
CA LYS A 456 21.19 23.32 16.24
C LYS A 456 19.77 23.24 15.72
N ILE A 457 19.58 23.24 14.39
CA ILE A 457 18.27 23.20 13.76
C ILE A 457 17.64 21.82 14.04
N ARG A 458 16.54 21.84 14.78
CA ARG A 458 15.74 20.64 15.06
C ARG A 458 14.30 20.87 14.69
N VAL A 459 13.72 19.88 14.02
CA VAL A 459 12.29 19.84 13.71
C VAL A 459 11.55 19.38 14.96
N THR A 460 10.68 20.20 15.49
CA THR A 460 9.96 19.99 16.74
C THR A 460 8.48 19.65 16.50
N ARG A 461 7.76 19.20 17.54
CA ARG A 461 6.32 18.92 17.44
C ARG A 461 5.49 20.11 16.94
N PRO A 462 5.70 21.37 17.40
CA PRO A 462 4.99 22.52 16.86
C PRO A 462 5.18 22.72 15.35
N ASP A 463 6.37 22.43 14.79
CA ASP A 463 6.62 22.55 13.36
C ASP A 463 5.75 21.55 12.56
N PHE A 464 5.55 20.33 13.08
CA PHE A 464 4.65 19.36 12.49
C PHE A 464 3.18 19.76 12.61
N MET A 465 2.77 20.38 13.73
CA MET A 465 1.39 20.87 13.90
C MET A 465 1.06 21.99 12.94
N ASN A 466 1.99 22.97 12.76
CA ASN A 466 1.82 24.03 11.76
C ASN A 466 1.80 23.46 10.33
N ALA A 467 2.63 22.45 10.04
CA ALA A 467 2.64 21.78 8.76
C ALA A 467 1.33 21.01 8.47
N LEU A 468 0.66 20.48 9.50
CA LEU A 468 -0.65 19.83 9.37
C LEU A 468 -1.77 20.80 8.98
N GLU A 469 -1.66 22.08 9.35
CA GLU A 469 -2.58 23.12 8.92
C GLU A 469 -2.41 23.48 7.43
N GLU A 470 -1.17 23.37 6.91
CA GLU A 470 -0.88 23.67 5.50
C GLU A 470 -1.16 22.50 4.56
N VAL A 471 -0.87 21.28 4.99
CA VAL A 471 -0.98 20.09 4.15
C VAL A 471 -2.34 19.40 4.39
N ILE A 472 -3.31 19.76 3.57
CA ILE A 472 -4.65 19.19 3.60
C ILE A 472 -4.66 17.91 2.74
N PRO A 473 -5.17 16.78 3.25
CA PRO A 473 -5.30 15.55 2.45
C PRO A 473 -6.26 15.76 1.29
N ALA A 474 -5.85 15.38 0.08
CA ALA A 474 -6.70 15.46 -1.13
C ALA A 474 -7.93 14.53 -1.04
N PHE A 475 -7.89 13.57 -0.13
CA PHE A 475 -8.89 12.53 -0.01
C PHE A 475 -9.62 12.59 1.33
N GLY A 476 -10.91 12.90 1.30
CA GLY A 476 -11.89 12.36 2.24
C GLY A 476 -12.24 13.13 3.48
N VAL A 477 -11.72 14.31 3.82
CA VAL A 477 -12.20 15.00 5.02
C VAL A 477 -12.63 16.44 4.72
N ALA A 478 -13.92 16.62 4.58
CA ALA A 478 -14.56 17.93 4.61
C ALA A 478 -14.88 18.36 6.06
N LYS A 479 -13.91 18.26 7.00
CA LYS A 479 -14.14 18.73 8.38
C LYS A 479 -14.53 20.19 8.40
N GLU A 480 -13.83 20.99 7.63
CA GLU A 480 -14.09 22.44 7.51
C GLU A 480 -15.48 22.71 6.91
N GLU A 481 -15.89 21.99 5.86
CA GLU A 481 -17.24 22.11 5.27
C GLU A 481 -18.33 21.73 6.32
N LEU A 482 -18.11 20.66 7.08
CA LEU A 482 -19.03 20.25 8.14
C LEU A 482 -19.01 21.20 9.34
N GLU A 483 -17.87 21.78 9.69
CA GLU A 483 -17.75 22.78 10.76
C GLU A 483 -18.44 24.09 10.39
N GLN A 484 -18.33 24.54 9.14
CA GLN A 484 -19.06 25.72 8.65
C GLN A 484 -20.57 25.57 8.79
N VAL A 485 -21.11 24.35 8.61
CA VAL A 485 -22.53 24.08 8.76
C VAL A 485 -22.97 24.10 10.25
N VAL A 486 -22.06 23.82 11.17
CA VAL A 486 -22.32 23.70 12.63
C VAL A 486 -21.79 24.91 13.42
N GLN A 487 -21.50 26.06 12.75
CA GLN A 487 -20.84 27.23 13.36
C GLN A 487 -21.43 27.67 14.70
N ASN A 488 -22.75 27.59 14.85
CA ASN A 488 -23.48 28.06 16.05
C ASN A 488 -23.77 26.94 17.07
N GLY A 489 -23.17 25.75 16.91
CA GLY A 489 -23.46 24.59 17.75
C GLY A 489 -24.84 24.00 17.52
N ILE A 490 -25.25 23.09 18.39
CA ILE A 490 -26.60 22.49 18.41
C ILE A 490 -27.29 22.95 19.68
N ILE A 491 -28.42 23.61 19.51
CA ILE A 491 -29.26 24.05 20.62
C ILE A 491 -30.19 22.92 21.04
N HIS A 492 -30.14 22.54 22.32
CA HIS A 492 -30.88 21.40 22.87
C HIS A 492 -32.28 21.86 23.42
N PHE A 493 -33.10 22.46 22.55
CA PHE A 493 -34.39 23.03 22.93
C PHE A 493 -35.47 21.97 23.21
N ASP A 494 -35.36 20.77 22.66
CA ASP A 494 -36.29 19.66 22.83
C ASP A 494 -35.55 18.36 23.13
N LYS A 495 -36.20 17.46 23.89
CA LYS A 495 -35.70 16.12 24.17
C LYS A 495 -35.46 15.31 22.86
N ALA A 496 -36.34 15.52 21.87
CA ALA A 496 -36.24 14.88 20.57
C ALA A 496 -34.87 15.12 19.88
N ILE A 497 -34.26 16.31 20.08
CA ILE A 497 -32.91 16.59 19.52
C ILE A 497 -31.85 15.65 20.09
N ASN A 498 -31.89 15.43 21.42
CA ASN A 498 -30.98 14.49 22.09
C ASN A 498 -31.23 13.05 21.64
N ASP A 499 -32.50 12.67 21.47
CA ASP A 499 -32.87 11.32 21.00
C ASP A 499 -32.41 11.10 19.55
N ILE A 500 -32.45 12.13 18.67
CA ILE A 500 -31.92 12.09 17.30
C ILE A 500 -30.42 11.91 17.32
N LEU A 501 -29.67 12.70 18.11
CA LEU A 501 -28.21 12.57 18.21
C LEU A 501 -27.82 11.20 18.75
N ARG A 502 -28.51 10.69 19.77
CA ARG A 502 -28.29 9.36 20.33
C ARG A 502 -28.56 8.26 19.30
N SER A 503 -29.65 8.35 18.57
CA SER A 503 -29.99 7.39 17.50
C SER A 503 -28.97 7.46 16.39
N GLY A 504 -28.52 8.65 15.98
CA GLY A 504 -27.46 8.85 15.02
C GLY A 504 -26.16 8.15 15.45
N GLN A 505 -25.78 8.26 16.73
CA GLN A 505 -24.61 7.59 17.27
C GLN A 505 -24.75 6.05 17.21
N LEU A 506 -25.94 5.52 17.49
CA LEU A 506 -26.19 4.07 17.37
C LEU A 506 -26.02 3.58 15.93
N PHE A 507 -26.45 4.35 14.92
CA PHE A 507 -26.22 3.99 13.51
C PHE A 507 -24.74 4.06 13.12
N VAL A 508 -24.00 5.04 13.63
CA VAL A 508 -22.54 5.11 13.48
C VAL A 508 -21.89 3.85 14.06
N ASP A 509 -22.23 3.46 15.28
CA ASP A 509 -21.68 2.29 15.94
C ASP A 509 -22.10 0.98 15.22
N GLN A 510 -23.33 0.91 14.71
CA GLN A 510 -23.80 -0.20 13.88
C GLN A 510 -22.94 -0.38 12.64
N VAL A 511 -22.65 0.68 11.89
CA VAL A 511 -21.80 0.63 10.70
C VAL A 511 -20.37 0.25 11.09
N ARG A 512 -19.87 0.75 12.23
CA ARG A 512 -18.52 0.43 12.73
C ARG A 512 -18.32 -1.04 13.09
N THR A 513 -19.33 -1.66 13.69
CA THR A 513 -19.21 -3.02 14.26
C THR A 513 -19.81 -4.12 13.38
N SER A 514 -20.90 -3.83 12.65
CA SER A 514 -21.63 -4.84 11.89
C SER A 514 -20.87 -5.31 10.66
N THR A 515 -20.77 -6.63 10.51
CA THR A 515 -20.27 -7.29 9.28
C THR A 515 -21.39 -7.63 8.29
N ARG A 516 -22.66 -7.63 8.75
CA ARG A 516 -23.83 -8.03 7.95
C ARG A 516 -24.48 -6.85 7.21
N THR A 517 -24.42 -5.66 7.77
CA THR A 517 -25.01 -4.43 7.22
C THR A 517 -23.91 -3.43 6.83
N PRO A 518 -23.29 -3.60 5.64
CA PRO A 518 -22.21 -2.71 5.20
C PRO A 518 -22.70 -1.34 4.75
N LEU A 519 -24.00 -1.18 4.51
CA LEU A 519 -24.65 0.07 4.14
C LEU A 519 -25.75 0.34 5.14
N VAL A 520 -25.85 1.57 5.62
CA VAL A 520 -26.96 2.09 6.44
C VAL A 520 -27.34 3.44 5.89
N THR A 521 -28.64 3.65 5.71
CA THR A 521 -29.23 4.87 5.13
C THR A 521 -30.20 5.51 6.13
N LEU A 522 -29.97 6.77 6.49
CA LEU A 522 -30.74 7.54 7.46
C LEU A 522 -31.30 8.79 6.80
N LEU A 523 -32.61 9.03 6.98
CA LEU A 523 -33.27 10.25 6.53
C LEU A 523 -33.64 11.14 7.71
N LEU A 524 -33.14 12.38 7.73
CA LEU A 524 -33.59 13.44 8.64
C LEU A 524 -34.61 14.30 7.90
N HIS A 525 -35.85 14.30 8.37
CA HIS A 525 -36.94 15.08 7.76
C HIS A 525 -37.57 16.04 8.72
N GLY A 526 -38.11 17.16 8.26
CA GLY A 526 -38.75 18.15 9.10
C GLY A 526 -38.93 19.49 8.38
N PRO A 527 -39.58 20.48 8.99
CA PRO A 527 -39.83 21.76 8.35
C PRO A 527 -38.55 22.51 7.98
N PRO A 528 -38.61 23.45 7.01
CA PRO A 528 -37.45 24.26 6.64
C PRO A 528 -36.85 25.00 7.85
N GLY A 529 -35.53 25.05 7.95
CA GLY A 529 -34.84 25.75 9.02
C GLY A 529 -34.84 25.06 10.40
N SER A 530 -35.29 23.80 10.52
CA SER A 530 -35.31 23.05 11.79
C SER A 530 -33.95 22.51 12.26
N GLY A 531 -32.85 22.79 11.53
CA GLY A 531 -31.50 22.36 11.94
C GLY A 531 -31.07 20.98 11.41
N LYS A 532 -31.78 20.39 10.44
CA LYS A 532 -31.50 19.06 9.89
C LYS A 532 -30.06 18.89 9.41
N THR A 533 -29.56 19.83 8.62
CA THR A 533 -28.19 19.81 8.06
C THR A 533 -27.14 19.86 9.15
N ALA A 534 -27.36 20.72 10.19
CA ALA A 534 -26.47 20.83 11.33
C ALA A 534 -26.43 19.53 12.16
N LEU A 535 -27.61 18.90 12.39
CA LEU A 535 -27.70 17.61 13.08
C LEU A 535 -27.00 16.49 12.28
N ALA A 536 -27.24 16.43 10.96
CA ALA A 536 -26.56 15.47 10.08
C ALA A 536 -25.03 15.63 10.10
N ALA A 537 -24.56 16.87 10.02
CA ALA A 537 -23.13 17.21 10.08
C ALA A 537 -22.53 16.87 11.45
N THR A 538 -23.27 17.08 12.54
CA THR A 538 -22.83 16.74 13.90
C THR A 538 -22.70 15.23 14.08
N ILE A 539 -23.67 14.43 13.61
CA ILE A 539 -23.61 12.97 13.63
C ILE A 539 -22.43 12.47 12.79
N ALA A 540 -22.25 13.04 11.59
CA ALA A 540 -21.14 12.70 10.72
C ALA A 540 -19.77 13.00 11.38
N ARG A 541 -19.61 14.17 11.99
CA ARG A 541 -18.40 14.57 12.71
C ARG A 541 -18.13 13.68 13.93
N ALA A 542 -19.16 13.35 14.70
CA ALA A 542 -19.05 12.48 15.86
C ALA A 542 -18.64 11.04 15.49
N SER A 543 -18.85 10.61 14.24
CA SER A 543 -18.45 9.28 13.77
C SER A 543 -16.93 9.09 13.73
N ASP A 544 -16.18 10.17 13.53
CA ASP A 544 -14.72 10.16 13.34
C ASP A 544 -14.27 9.15 12.25
N TYR A 545 -15.10 8.96 11.21
CA TYR A 545 -14.78 8.06 10.11
C TYR A 545 -13.67 8.66 9.22
N PRO A 546 -12.84 7.82 8.61
CA PRO A 546 -11.77 8.28 7.72
C PRO A 546 -12.28 9.06 6.52
N PHE A 547 -13.46 8.75 5.99
CA PHE A 547 -14.07 9.48 4.89
C PHE A 547 -15.38 10.14 5.34
N MET A 548 -15.44 11.46 5.26
CA MET A 548 -16.63 12.26 5.56
C MET A 548 -16.79 13.31 4.46
N LYS A 549 -17.92 13.32 3.77
CA LYS A 549 -18.21 14.30 2.71
C LYS A 549 -19.65 14.81 2.81
N LEU A 550 -19.81 16.11 2.64
CA LEU A 550 -21.08 16.77 2.46
C LEU A 550 -21.35 16.92 0.95
N VAL A 551 -22.53 16.52 0.51
CA VAL A 551 -23.05 16.76 -0.83
C VAL A 551 -24.14 17.82 -0.68
N SER A 552 -23.81 19.06 -0.97
CA SER A 552 -24.71 20.20 -0.87
C SER A 552 -25.17 20.68 -2.25
N PRO A 553 -26.42 21.11 -2.39
CA PRO A 553 -26.87 21.83 -3.59
C PRO A 553 -26.05 23.07 -3.90
N ASP A 554 -25.51 23.73 -2.85
CA ASP A 554 -24.73 24.95 -2.99
C ASP A 554 -23.44 24.75 -3.79
N ASP A 555 -22.83 23.57 -3.67
CA ASP A 555 -21.62 23.17 -4.43
C ASP A 555 -21.92 22.89 -5.92
N MET A 556 -23.19 22.76 -6.28
CA MET A 556 -23.63 22.34 -7.61
C MET A 556 -24.34 23.47 -8.36
N ILE A 557 -24.24 24.71 -7.88
CA ILE A 557 -24.82 25.87 -8.56
C ILE A 557 -24.19 26.02 -9.96
N GLY A 558 -25.05 26.06 -10.97
CA GLY A 558 -24.62 26.19 -12.39
C GLY A 558 -24.22 24.87 -13.07
N PHE A 559 -24.28 23.72 -12.37
CA PHE A 559 -24.03 22.43 -12.99
C PHE A 559 -25.22 21.98 -13.86
N SER A 560 -24.91 21.40 -15.02
CA SER A 560 -25.89 20.63 -15.78
C SER A 560 -26.25 19.33 -15.07
N GLU A 561 -27.36 18.67 -15.43
CA GLU A 561 -27.78 17.39 -14.86
C GLU A 561 -26.66 16.34 -14.92
N SER A 562 -25.97 16.23 -16.07
CA SER A 562 -24.88 15.28 -16.27
C SER A 562 -23.68 15.60 -15.36
N GLN A 563 -23.38 16.87 -15.13
CA GLN A 563 -22.31 17.29 -14.22
C GLN A 563 -22.68 17.00 -12.76
N LYS A 564 -23.95 17.22 -12.35
CA LYS A 564 -24.46 16.84 -11.01
C LYS A 564 -24.32 15.33 -10.80
N VAL A 565 -24.78 14.52 -11.74
CA VAL A 565 -24.67 13.06 -11.70
C VAL A 565 -23.21 12.62 -11.58
N HIS A 566 -22.32 13.23 -12.36
CA HIS A 566 -20.89 12.91 -12.30
C HIS A 566 -20.29 13.28 -10.93
N ALA A 567 -20.61 14.46 -10.41
CA ALA A 567 -20.11 14.92 -9.11
C ALA A 567 -20.58 14.00 -7.97
N ILE A 568 -21.88 13.69 -7.92
CA ILE A 568 -22.46 12.79 -6.91
C ILE A 568 -21.83 11.39 -7.02
N SER A 569 -21.81 10.81 -8.24
CA SER A 569 -21.21 9.47 -8.46
C SER A 569 -19.75 9.41 -8.07
N LYS A 570 -18.98 10.48 -8.28
CA LYS A 570 -17.60 10.59 -7.87
C LYS A 570 -17.45 10.54 -6.36
N VAL A 571 -18.28 11.26 -5.60
CA VAL A 571 -18.25 11.24 -4.13
C VAL A 571 -18.51 9.82 -3.60
N PHE A 572 -19.50 9.11 -4.17
CA PHE A 572 -19.77 7.72 -3.79
C PHE A 572 -18.64 6.75 -4.20
N ALA A 573 -18.07 6.91 -5.39
CA ALA A 573 -16.92 6.13 -5.80
C ALA A 573 -15.70 6.36 -4.88
N ASP A 574 -15.49 7.60 -4.45
CA ASP A 574 -14.44 7.95 -3.50
C ASP A 574 -14.70 7.34 -2.12
N SER A 575 -15.94 7.34 -1.63
CA SER A 575 -16.30 6.73 -0.34
C SER A 575 -15.94 5.24 -0.28
N TYR A 576 -16.03 4.52 -1.38
CA TYR A 576 -15.68 3.09 -1.45
C TYR A 576 -14.19 2.80 -1.34
N LYS A 577 -13.33 3.81 -1.44
CA LYS A 577 -11.87 3.67 -1.26
C LYS A 577 -11.47 3.63 0.22
N SER A 578 -12.31 4.15 1.10
CA SER A 578 -12.09 4.15 2.56
C SER A 578 -12.74 2.93 3.24
N PRO A 579 -12.18 2.40 4.33
CA PRO A 579 -12.78 1.29 5.07
C PRO A 579 -14.11 1.66 5.73
N LEU A 580 -14.23 2.91 6.23
CA LEU A 580 -15.40 3.45 6.88
C LEU A 580 -15.69 4.84 6.29
N SER A 581 -16.92 5.06 5.85
CA SER A 581 -17.30 6.29 5.17
C SER A 581 -18.65 6.80 5.67
N VAL A 582 -18.82 8.12 5.73
CA VAL A 582 -20.11 8.77 5.91
C VAL A 582 -20.29 9.84 4.83
N ILE A 583 -21.45 9.84 4.18
CA ILE A 583 -21.86 10.84 3.22
C ILE A 583 -23.11 11.53 3.75
N VAL A 584 -23.04 12.83 3.90
CA VAL A 584 -24.20 13.67 4.20
C VAL A 584 -24.74 14.23 2.89
N VAL A 585 -26.00 13.93 2.55
CA VAL A 585 -26.65 14.45 1.33
C VAL A 585 -27.72 15.45 1.76
N ASP A 586 -27.40 16.72 1.60
CA ASP A 586 -28.27 17.79 2.09
C ASP A 586 -29.34 18.19 1.09
N SER A 587 -30.54 18.50 1.62
CA SER A 587 -31.65 19.10 0.87
C SER A 587 -31.95 18.36 -0.45
N LEU A 588 -32.35 17.07 -0.36
CA LEU A 588 -32.62 16.20 -1.50
C LEU A 588 -33.55 16.85 -2.54
N GLU A 589 -34.57 17.56 -2.11
CA GLU A 589 -35.50 18.26 -2.99
C GLU A 589 -34.81 19.31 -3.87
N ARG A 590 -33.78 19.99 -3.36
CA ARG A 590 -33.01 20.97 -4.14
C ARG A 590 -32.00 20.29 -5.09
N LEU A 591 -31.40 19.18 -4.66
CA LEU A 591 -30.53 18.40 -5.55
C LEU A 591 -31.31 17.86 -6.76
N LEU A 592 -32.58 17.49 -6.55
CA LEU A 592 -33.49 17.02 -7.59
C LEU A 592 -34.05 18.14 -8.47
N ASP A 593 -33.72 19.41 -8.22
CA ASP A 593 -34.32 20.58 -8.87
C ASP A 593 -35.89 20.57 -8.79
N PHE A 594 -36.42 20.08 -7.66
CA PHE A 594 -37.87 19.97 -7.49
C PHE A 594 -38.52 21.35 -7.39
N THR A 595 -39.53 21.57 -8.21
CA THR A 595 -40.36 22.77 -8.18
C THR A 595 -41.82 22.38 -7.95
N PRO A 596 -42.52 23.00 -6.95
CA PRO A 596 -43.92 22.65 -6.63
C PRO A 596 -44.92 23.09 -7.68
N ILE A 597 -44.60 24.09 -8.50
CA ILE A 597 -45.49 24.61 -9.56
C ILE A 597 -45.25 23.80 -10.83
N GLY A 598 -46.24 22.95 -11.20
CA GLY A 598 -46.11 21.99 -12.28
C GLY A 598 -44.97 21.03 -11.96
N PRO A 599 -45.16 20.01 -11.10
CA PRO A 599 -44.11 19.25 -10.45
C PRO A 599 -43.06 18.77 -11.47
N ARG A 600 -41.93 19.43 -11.43
CA ARG A 600 -40.76 19.13 -12.28
C ARG A 600 -39.61 18.74 -11.38
N PHE A 601 -38.86 17.77 -11.82
CA PHE A 601 -37.64 17.30 -11.16
C PHE A 601 -36.70 16.67 -12.19
N SER A 602 -35.42 16.58 -11.87
CA SER A 602 -34.42 15.88 -12.68
C SER A 602 -34.54 14.37 -12.49
N ASN A 603 -35.14 13.69 -13.48
CA ASN A 603 -35.22 12.22 -13.44
C ASN A 603 -33.83 11.55 -13.48
N THR A 604 -32.87 12.14 -14.17
CA THR A 604 -31.51 11.59 -14.27
C THR A 604 -30.82 11.57 -12.90
N VAL A 605 -30.94 12.66 -12.14
CA VAL A 605 -30.39 12.74 -10.77
C VAL A 605 -31.16 11.81 -9.83
N LEU A 606 -32.49 11.73 -9.94
CA LEU A 606 -33.34 10.82 -9.15
C LEU A 606 -32.89 9.35 -9.32
N GLN A 607 -32.83 8.87 -10.56
CA GLN A 607 -32.42 7.48 -10.84
C GLN A 607 -31.00 7.20 -10.33
N THR A 608 -30.10 8.18 -10.44
CA THR A 608 -28.74 8.05 -9.92
C THR A 608 -28.75 7.90 -8.38
N LEU A 609 -29.50 8.72 -7.67
CA LEU A 609 -29.59 8.64 -6.20
C LEU A 609 -30.25 7.32 -5.75
N LEU A 610 -31.32 6.86 -6.41
CA LEU A 610 -31.96 5.57 -6.12
C LEU A 610 -30.95 4.41 -6.24
N VAL A 611 -30.17 4.39 -7.30
CA VAL A 611 -29.15 3.35 -7.49
C VAL A 611 -28.02 3.46 -6.45
N LEU A 612 -27.54 4.67 -6.18
CA LEU A 612 -26.43 4.88 -5.25
C LEU A 612 -26.81 4.57 -3.79
N PHE A 613 -28.02 4.86 -3.37
CA PHE A 613 -28.50 4.57 -2.02
C PHE A 613 -28.76 3.08 -1.78
N ALA A 614 -29.09 2.34 -2.85
CA ALA A 614 -29.26 0.88 -2.80
C ALA A 614 -27.95 0.11 -3.00
N LYS A 615 -26.91 0.73 -3.59
CA LYS A 615 -25.68 0.07 -3.96
C LYS A 615 -24.81 -0.25 -2.74
N ARG A 616 -24.62 -1.54 -2.47
CA ARG A 616 -23.75 -2.00 -1.39
C ARG A 616 -22.28 -1.68 -1.67
N PRO A 617 -21.52 -1.20 -0.70
CA PRO A 617 -20.08 -0.99 -0.84
C PRO A 617 -19.34 -2.33 -1.07
N PRO A 618 -18.13 -2.32 -1.65
CA PRO A 618 -17.29 -3.49 -1.82
C PRO A 618 -16.99 -4.22 -0.52
N LYS A 619 -16.58 -5.50 -0.59
CA LYS A 619 -16.23 -6.30 0.59
C LYS A 619 -15.18 -5.59 1.45
N GLY A 620 -15.41 -5.53 2.76
CA GLY A 620 -14.52 -4.86 3.71
C GLY A 620 -14.71 -3.33 3.79
N ARG A 621 -15.59 -2.75 3.00
CA ARG A 621 -15.95 -1.32 3.03
C ARG A 621 -17.34 -1.15 3.64
N ARG A 622 -17.56 -0.04 4.34
CA ARG A 622 -18.81 0.26 5.01
C ARG A 622 -19.17 1.73 4.83
N LEU A 623 -20.45 2.01 4.62
CA LEU A 623 -20.96 3.34 4.28
C LEU A 623 -22.18 3.67 5.11
N LEU A 624 -22.18 4.86 5.73
CA LEU A 624 -23.33 5.51 6.31
C LEU A 624 -23.76 6.65 5.41
N ILE A 625 -25.02 6.68 5.00
CA ILE A 625 -25.61 7.79 4.24
C ILE A 625 -26.60 8.49 5.16
N ILE A 626 -26.42 9.80 5.35
CA ILE A 626 -27.36 10.64 6.11
C ILE A 626 -27.92 11.65 5.14
N ALA A 627 -29.21 11.54 4.82
CA ALA A 627 -29.86 12.47 3.91
C ALA A 627 -30.77 13.42 4.67
N THR A 628 -30.96 14.62 4.14
CA THR A 628 -31.92 15.60 4.72
C THR A 628 -32.97 15.99 3.70
N THR A 629 -34.21 16.25 4.20
CA THR A 629 -35.28 16.77 3.36
C THR A 629 -36.26 17.63 4.16
N SER A 630 -36.82 18.62 3.51
CA SER A 630 -37.96 19.40 4.03
C SER A 630 -39.29 18.95 3.43
N LEU A 631 -39.29 18.13 2.39
CA LEU A 631 -40.49 17.72 1.64
C LEU A 631 -40.61 16.18 1.61
N ARG A 632 -40.78 15.59 2.82
CA ARG A 632 -40.90 14.11 2.95
C ARG A 632 -41.99 13.50 2.04
N PRO A 633 -43.20 14.05 1.91
CA PRO A 633 -44.24 13.48 1.04
C PRO A 633 -43.76 13.33 -0.41
N VAL A 634 -43.08 14.34 -0.94
CA VAL A 634 -42.54 14.33 -2.33
C VAL A 634 -41.53 13.19 -2.51
N LEU A 635 -40.67 12.96 -1.53
CA LEU A 635 -39.70 11.86 -1.63
C LEU A 635 -40.37 10.47 -1.64
N THR A 636 -41.49 10.35 -0.89
CA THR A 636 -42.30 9.12 -0.90
C THR A 636 -42.95 8.91 -2.28
N ASP A 637 -43.52 9.94 -2.87
CA ASP A 637 -44.13 9.88 -4.19
C ASP A 637 -43.14 9.60 -5.31
N LEU A 638 -41.88 10.01 -5.12
CA LEU A 638 -40.76 9.74 -6.05
C LEU A 638 -40.07 8.37 -5.81
N GLY A 639 -40.53 7.59 -4.83
CA GLY A 639 -39.97 6.28 -4.48
C GLY A 639 -38.63 6.34 -3.74
N LEU A 640 -38.11 7.52 -3.41
CA LEU A 640 -36.86 7.68 -2.62
C LEU A 640 -37.05 7.32 -1.15
N GLY A 641 -38.28 7.44 -0.61
CA GLY A 641 -38.58 7.13 0.80
C GLY A 641 -38.22 5.66 1.14
N GLU A 642 -38.46 4.72 0.24
CA GLU A 642 -38.19 3.30 0.47
C GLU A 642 -36.69 2.96 0.48
N SER A 643 -35.83 3.88 0.04
CA SER A 643 -34.38 3.68 0.01
C SER A 643 -33.68 3.91 1.37
N PHE A 644 -34.45 4.34 2.39
CA PHE A 644 -33.91 4.62 3.71
C PHE A 644 -34.27 3.52 4.72
N ASP A 645 -33.26 3.04 5.45
CA ASP A 645 -33.42 2.04 6.50
C ASP A 645 -34.14 2.64 7.73
N SER A 646 -33.96 3.93 7.97
CA SER A 646 -34.57 4.66 9.10
C SER A 646 -34.83 6.11 8.79
N GLU A 647 -35.92 6.64 9.39
CA GLU A 647 -36.29 8.03 9.30
C GLU A 647 -36.38 8.67 10.69
N LEU A 648 -35.82 9.87 10.86
CA LEU A 648 -35.87 10.64 12.08
C LEU A 648 -36.51 12.01 11.81
N ARG A 649 -37.54 12.32 12.54
CA ARG A 649 -38.23 13.62 12.42
C ARG A 649 -37.55 14.67 13.29
N VAL A 650 -37.14 15.77 12.68
CA VAL A 650 -36.57 16.93 13.36
C VAL A 650 -37.72 17.92 13.62
N PRO A 651 -38.11 18.15 14.91
CA PRO A 651 -39.20 19.02 15.23
C PRO A 651 -38.84 20.50 15.03
N PRO A 652 -39.79 21.37 14.74
CA PRO A 652 -39.64 22.81 14.90
C PRO A 652 -39.71 23.19 16.40
N VAL A 653 -39.41 24.42 16.72
CA VAL A 653 -39.73 25.00 18.05
C VAL A 653 -41.24 25.20 18.12
N SER A 654 -41.92 24.34 18.87
CA SER A 654 -43.40 24.28 18.94
C SER A 654 -43.99 24.63 20.29
N SER A 655 -43.17 24.83 21.32
CA SER A 655 -43.66 25.17 22.66
C SER A 655 -42.92 26.36 23.26
N LEU A 656 -43.61 27.10 24.15
CA LEU A 656 -42.97 28.18 24.90
C LEU A 656 -41.86 27.70 25.81
N GLN A 657 -41.92 26.44 26.30
CA GLN A 657 -40.84 25.84 27.06
C GLN A 657 -39.60 25.61 26.19
N ALA A 658 -39.79 25.16 24.96
CA ALA A 658 -38.68 25.00 23.99
C ALA A 658 -38.06 26.35 23.63
N LEU A 659 -38.90 27.36 23.41
CA LEU A 659 -38.46 28.74 23.21
C LEU A 659 -37.66 29.26 24.40
N GLY A 660 -38.16 29.06 25.63
CA GLY A 660 -37.44 29.47 26.85
C GLY A 660 -36.02 28.85 26.92
N ARG A 661 -35.88 27.57 26.58
CA ARG A 661 -34.57 26.92 26.53
C ARG A 661 -33.64 27.51 25.45
N VAL A 662 -34.20 27.87 24.28
CA VAL A 662 -33.41 28.56 23.25
C VAL A 662 -32.91 29.90 23.73
N LEU A 663 -33.80 30.70 24.41
CA LEU A 663 -33.43 31.98 24.95
C LEU A 663 -32.36 31.87 26.06
N ASP A 664 -32.43 30.81 26.89
CA ASP A 664 -31.41 30.51 27.89
C ASP A 664 -30.05 30.21 27.25
N GLU A 665 -30.01 29.36 26.23
CA GLU A 665 -28.78 28.89 25.61
C GLU A 665 -28.11 29.98 24.75
N VAL A 666 -28.90 30.95 24.26
CA VAL A 666 -28.37 32.09 23.45
C VAL A 666 -28.09 33.32 24.34
N ASP A 667 -28.35 33.27 25.65
CA ASP A 667 -28.16 34.38 26.59
C ASP A 667 -28.80 35.70 26.14
N LEU A 668 -30.01 35.64 25.58
CA LEU A 668 -30.69 36.84 25.11
C LEU A 668 -31.28 37.66 26.25
N LEU A 669 -31.98 37.02 27.19
CA LEU A 669 -32.61 37.60 28.35
C LEU A 669 -31.98 37.02 29.61
N THR A 670 -30.98 37.70 30.14
CA THR A 670 -30.22 37.26 31.34
C THR A 670 -31.06 37.40 32.63
N ASP A 671 -32.03 38.35 32.67
CA ASP A 671 -32.96 38.47 33.79
C ASP A 671 -34.14 37.48 33.65
N ALA A 672 -34.24 36.54 34.60
CA ALA A 672 -35.29 35.55 34.63
C ALA A 672 -36.73 36.17 34.69
N ARG A 673 -36.86 37.36 35.29
CA ARG A 673 -38.15 38.08 35.36
C ARG A 673 -38.54 38.63 33.99
N GLU A 674 -37.62 39.20 33.28
CA GLU A 674 -37.84 39.73 31.93
C GLU A 674 -38.19 38.61 30.96
N ARG A 675 -37.44 37.51 31.03
CA ARG A 675 -37.73 36.32 30.25
C ARG A 675 -39.11 35.75 30.51
N GLN A 676 -39.51 35.60 31.79
CA GLN A 676 -40.82 35.09 32.13
C GLN A 676 -41.93 36.00 31.65
N ARG A 677 -41.74 37.32 31.80
CA ARG A 677 -42.69 38.34 31.29
C ARG A 677 -42.85 38.25 29.77
N THR A 678 -41.75 38.06 29.05
CA THR A 678 -41.77 37.90 27.59
C THR A 678 -42.51 36.62 27.16
N LEU A 679 -42.32 35.51 27.88
CA LEU A 679 -43.04 34.26 27.62
C LEU A 679 -44.55 34.39 27.95
N GLU A 680 -44.92 35.08 29.04
CA GLU A 680 -46.30 35.39 29.38
C GLU A 680 -46.96 36.28 28.33
N MET A 681 -46.27 37.27 27.78
CA MET A 681 -46.74 38.11 26.68
C MET A 681 -47.03 37.28 25.42
N LEU A 682 -46.18 36.29 25.10
CA LEU A 682 -46.39 35.39 23.97
C LEU A 682 -47.56 34.42 24.21
N GLU A 683 -47.74 33.97 25.45
CA GLU A 683 -48.87 33.13 25.83
C GLU A 683 -50.21 33.92 25.73
N HIS A 684 -50.25 35.17 26.21
CA HIS A 684 -51.40 36.07 26.05
C HIS A 684 -51.71 36.44 24.59
N ALA A 685 -50.65 36.43 23.72
CA ALA A 685 -50.80 36.62 22.29
C ALA A 685 -51.36 35.39 21.57
N GLY A 686 -51.64 34.29 22.29
CA GLY A 686 -52.18 33.05 21.73
C GLY A 686 -51.16 32.05 21.17
N MET A 687 -49.87 32.29 21.39
CA MET A 687 -48.83 31.40 20.88
C MET A 687 -48.51 30.18 21.79
N GLY A 688 -49.23 30.05 22.94
CA GLY A 688 -49.06 28.98 23.93
C GLY A 688 -50.04 27.82 23.84
N GLY A 689 -50.99 27.86 22.89
CA GLY A 689 -52.06 26.84 22.79
C GLY A 689 -51.51 25.48 22.33
N GLN A 690 -52.08 24.41 22.93
CA GLN A 690 -51.79 23.02 22.51
C GLN A 690 -52.46 22.62 21.17
N ASP A 691 -53.27 23.50 20.61
CA ASP A 691 -53.96 23.26 19.33
C ASP A 691 -53.05 23.61 18.16
N ASP A 692 -52.90 22.68 17.23
CA ASP A 692 -52.02 22.73 16.02
C ASP A 692 -52.25 23.99 15.13
N MET A 693 -53.34 24.74 15.34
CA MET A 693 -53.69 25.90 14.51
C MET A 693 -53.16 27.24 15.05
N ASN A 694 -52.79 27.34 16.31
CA ASN A 694 -52.31 28.60 16.95
C ASN A 694 -51.00 28.43 17.74
N GLY A 695 -50.31 27.29 17.64
CA GLY A 695 -49.03 27.02 18.30
C GLY A 695 -47.85 27.64 17.59
N LEU A 696 -46.79 27.92 18.36
CA LEU A 696 -45.50 28.29 17.83
C LEU A 696 -45.02 27.17 16.91
N ASN A 697 -44.70 27.44 15.66
CA ASN A 697 -44.16 26.44 14.71
C ASN A 697 -43.07 27.07 13.86
N ILE A 698 -41.93 27.31 14.49
CA ILE A 698 -40.85 28.10 13.90
C ILE A 698 -39.59 27.23 13.80
N GLY A 699 -38.92 27.24 12.64
CA GLY A 699 -37.61 26.63 12.47
C GLY A 699 -36.53 27.38 13.28
N ILE A 700 -35.66 26.65 13.96
CA ILE A 700 -34.61 27.20 14.82
C ILE A 700 -33.74 28.27 14.12
N LYS A 701 -33.43 28.10 12.84
CA LYS A 701 -32.64 29.05 12.05
C LYS A 701 -33.34 30.41 11.92
N LYS A 702 -34.67 30.40 11.68
CA LYS A 702 -35.46 31.63 11.59
C LYS A 702 -35.62 32.29 12.97
N LEU A 703 -35.80 31.47 14.02
CA LEU A 703 -35.87 31.94 15.39
C LEU A 703 -34.56 32.63 15.80
N LEU A 704 -33.41 32.04 15.56
CA LEU A 704 -32.10 32.65 15.85
C LEU A 704 -31.91 33.99 15.13
N SER A 705 -32.30 34.07 13.86
CA SER A 705 -32.25 35.35 13.11
C SER A 705 -33.16 36.41 13.74
N THR A 706 -34.33 36.01 14.24
CA THR A 706 -35.26 36.93 14.93
C THR A 706 -34.68 37.37 16.29
N ILE A 707 -34.05 36.46 17.03
CA ILE A 707 -33.37 36.75 18.28
C ILE A 707 -32.24 37.77 18.07
N GLU A 708 -31.39 37.56 17.06
CA GLU A 708 -30.28 38.47 16.74
C GLU A 708 -30.80 39.87 16.32
N MET A 709 -31.94 39.94 15.63
CA MET A 709 -32.59 41.21 15.31
C MET A 709 -33.12 41.91 16.56
N ALA A 710 -33.75 41.15 17.50
CA ALA A 710 -34.21 41.70 18.76
C ALA A 710 -33.07 42.23 19.65
N ARG A 711 -31.91 41.60 19.62
CA ARG A 711 -30.69 42.00 20.34
C ARG A 711 -30.16 43.38 19.93
N GLN A 712 -30.52 43.89 18.74
CA GLN A 712 -30.11 45.20 18.27
C GLN A 712 -30.85 46.36 18.96
N GLU A 713 -31.96 46.07 19.70
CA GLU A 713 -32.72 47.06 20.47
C GLU A 713 -32.65 46.77 22.00
N PRO A 714 -31.57 47.11 22.68
CA PRO A 714 -31.31 46.72 24.07
C PRO A 714 -32.36 47.20 25.10
N GLU A 715 -33.07 48.29 24.80
CA GLU A 715 -34.04 48.85 25.73
C GLU A 715 -35.40 48.11 25.72
N ALA A 716 -35.71 47.33 24.66
CA ALA A 716 -37.00 46.70 24.48
C ALA A 716 -36.89 45.29 23.85
N VAL A 717 -35.88 44.53 24.22
CA VAL A 717 -35.56 43.22 23.60
C VAL A 717 -36.75 42.25 23.63
N GLY A 718 -37.45 42.15 24.78
CA GLY A 718 -38.60 41.27 24.94
C GLY A 718 -39.80 41.67 24.09
N GLU A 719 -40.16 42.98 24.07
CA GLU A 719 -41.27 43.49 23.26
C GLU A 719 -40.98 43.35 21.75
N ARG A 720 -39.73 43.60 21.35
CA ARG A 720 -39.32 43.44 19.96
C ARG A 720 -39.38 42.00 19.50
N LEU A 721 -38.92 41.07 20.37
CA LEU A 721 -39.00 39.64 20.09
C LEU A 721 -40.47 39.21 19.91
N VAL A 722 -41.37 39.59 20.82
CA VAL A 722 -42.82 39.29 20.74
C VAL A 722 -43.40 39.81 19.42
N THR A 723 -43.16 41.08 19.10
CA THR A 723 -43.68 41.70 17.87
C THR A 723 -43.19 41.00 16.63
N SER A 724 -41.90 40.65 16.61
CA SER A 724 -41.30 39.97 15.48
C SER A 724 -41.81 38.52 15.31
N LEU A 725 -42.06 37.80 16.41
CA LEU A 725 -42.63 36.47 16.39
C LEU A 725 -44.10 36.45 15.97
N MET A 726 -44.88 37.46 16.36
CA MET A 726 -46.28 37.63 15.92
C MET A 726 -46.42 37.92 14.43
N GLY A 727 -45.39 38.51 13.81
CA GLY A 727 -45.34 38.80 12.37
C GLY A 727 -44.93 37.65 11.49
N LEU A 728 -44.55 36.51 12.07
CA LEU A 728 -44.08 35.30 11.37
C LEU A 728 -45.16 34.29 11.13
#